data_1347b85cd96209abe0c69aa96240f11c
#
_entry.id   1347b85cd96209abe0c69aa96240f11c
#
_cell.length_a   1.000
_cell.length_b   1.000
_cell.length_c   1.000
_cell.angle_alpha   90.00
_cell.angle_beta   90.00
_cell.angle_gamma   90.00
#
_symmetry.space_group_name_H-M   'P 1'
#
loop_
_entity.id
_entity.type
_entity.pdbx_description
1 polymer ?
#
loop_
_entity_poly.entity_id
_entity_poly.type
_entity_poly.pdbx_seq_one_letter_code
_entity_poly.pdbx_strand_id
1 'polypeptide(L)'
;MVDVARHRRMLAVSAFALCAMGGAVAADPRPDGQNDIKTETPIKHVIVVIGENRTFDHVFGTYVPNPSQSILNLLSEGVVQANGSPGPKFAIAQQFTTGPQSSYYIGVTSTQKTAYSVLPAPTLGGAPNHPSTTSPPFTGLSQAQLAAIEPSLETDDLFLLTTGATGAAVTSGAPDTRIANFANLPNGPFQLTGPHLPYDSYTGDTAHRFYQAWQQSDCSMANASPGNPVGCLDDLFPFVMTTYAGPTADKGGGTSMAFYNMQTDDAPLLKKLADEYTISDNYHQPGMGGTGIQHVFMGTGDDIFWSDGAGNPLVPPASQIANPNPQPTTNNRYTVDGRFSDCSNTLNPGVGPIVSYLGTLPYEVATNCAASHYYMLNNTNPGFLPNGVVDTSGIAGGGSIPPSGVRTIGDALNDKHVSWAYYGGAYNAAVNLANGSTNPADAVGQAYCNICNFESYATSIMGNPAQRQAHIRDAIDFFAAVQQGTLPAVAFVKPDGLLDGHPASSKLDLYEGMLEKVLDTLEQNPKLKAETAVFITFDEGGGYYDSGYIQPLDFFGDGPRIPMIVVSPFSRGGKVVHSYSDHASILKFIERNWGLVPLTARSRDNLPNPVTSHDNPYVPVNSPAIGDLFDMFHFGSGDGRS
;
A
#
# COMPACT_ATOMS: atom_id res chain seq x y z
N MET A 1 -8.91 27.38 -21.66
CA MET A 1 -9.25 26.51 -22.79
C MET A 1 -8.00 26.39 -23.66
N VAL A 2 -7.18 25.40 -23.39
CA VAL A 2 -6.09 24.99 -24.28
C VAL A 2 -6.27 23.49 -24.43
N ASP A 3 -6.66 23.13 -25.64
CA ASP A 3 -6.95 21.77 -26.10
C ASP A 3 -5.60 21.05 -26.30
N VAL A 4 -5.29 20.04 -25.48
CA VAL A 4 -4.08 19.22 -25.65
C VAL A 4 -4.53 17.85 -26.16
N ALA A 5 -4.84 17.81 -27.46
CA ALA A 5 -4.98 16.55 -28.17
C ALA A 5 -3.57 15.91 -28.35
N ARG A 6 -3.26 14.86 -27.62
CA ARG A 6 -2.05 14.05 -27.83
C ARG A 6 -2.14 13.32 -29.18
N HIS A 7 -1.44 13.84 -30.18
CA HIS A 7 -1.24 13.15 -31.47
C HIS A 7 -0.03 12.22 -31.36
N ARG A 8 -0.27 10.92 -31.41
CA ARG A 8 0.79 9.92 -31.62
C ARG A 8 1.45 10.16 -32.99
N ARG A 9 2.72 10.51 -32.99
CA ARG A 9 3.59 10.42 -34.17
C ARG A 9 4.58 9.27 -33.95
N MET A 10 4.46 8.24 -34.77
CA MET A 10 5.55 7.27 -34.97
C MET A 10 6.76 8.01 -35.53
N LEU A 11 7.87 7.97 -34.82
CA LEU A 11 9.17 8.40 -35.34
C LEU A 11 10.18 7.27 -35.23
N ALA A 12 10.90 7.10 -36.32
CA ALA A 12 11.86 6.05 -36.56
C ALA A 12 13.05 6.12 -35.60
N VAL A 13 13.46 4.95 -35.11
CA VAL A 13 14.62 4.72 -34.26
C VAL A 13 15.89 4.97 -35.02
N SER A 14 16.69 5.96 -34.63
CA SER A 14 18.11 6.08 -35.00
C SER A 14 18.96 5.55 -33.86
N ALA A 15 19.66 4.47 -34.11
CA ALA A 15 20.57 3.86 -33.14
C ALA A 15 21.78 4.78 -32.89
N PHE A 16 21.89 5.29 -31.65
CA PHE A 16 23.15 5.83 -31.13
C PHE A 16 23.78 4.82 -30.18
N ALA A 17 24.94 4.32 -30.58
CA ALA A 17 25.76 3.49 -29.71
C ALA A 17 26.43 4.36 -28.63
N LEU A 18 25.95 4.26 -27.38
CA LEU A 18 26.68 4.77 -26.22
C LEU A 18 27.59 3.65 -25.68
N CYS A 19 28.90 3.85 -25.73
CA CYS A 19 29.84 3.03 -24.99
C CYS A 19 29.68 3.33 -23.49
N ALA A 20 28.90 2.52 -22.77
CA ALA A 20 28.90 2.48 -21.32
C ALA A 20 30.11 1.65 -20.86
N MET A 21 30.96 2.23 -20.02
CA MET A 21 31.94 1.46 -19.23
C MET A 21 31.14 0.65 -18.20
N GLY A 22 30.79 -0.56 -18.56
CA GLY A 22 30.08 -1.48 -17.71
C GLY A 22 30.99 -2.03 -16.63
N GLY A 23 30.65 -1.76 -15.38
CA GLY A 23 30.93 -2.72 -14.32
C GLY A 23 30.20 -4.02 -14.72
N ALA A 24 30.94 -5.13 -14.80
CA ALA A 24 30.37 -6.41 -15.16
C ALA A 24 29.28 -6.79 -14.14
N VAL A 25 28.02 -6.58 -14.52
CA VAL A 25 26.88 -7.24 -13.89
C VAL A 25 27.12 -8.73 -14.13
N ALA A 26 27.33 -9.49 -13.06
CA ALA A 26 27.40 -10.93 -13.18
C ALA A 26 26.07 -11.38 -13.82
N ALA A 27 26.16 -11.93 -15.03
CA ALA A 27 25.01 -12.50 -15.70
C ALA A 27 24.37 -13.53 -14.77
N ASP A 28 23.05 -13.51 -14.66
CA ASP A 28 22.31 -14.56 -13.96
C ASP A 28 22.73 -15.92 -14.55
N PRO A 29 23.28 -16.83 -13.75
CA PRO A 29 23.77 -18.11 -14.26
C PRO A 29 22.66 -19.07 -14.67
N ARG A 30 21.39 -18.65 -14.68
CA ARG A 30 20.26 -19.53 -14.97
C ARG A 30 19.96 -19.54 -16.48
N PRO A 31 20.01 -20.71 -17.12
CA PRO A 31 19.61 -20.84 -18.52
C PRO A 31 18.09 -20.68 -18.69
N ASP A 32 17.68 -20.26 -19.88
CA ASP A 32 16.29 -19.95 -20.32
C ASP A 32 15.23 -21.04 -20.06
N GLY A 33 15.57 -22.17 -19.50
CA GLY A 33 14.68 -23.30 -19.24
C GLY A 33 14.00 -23.35 -17.86
N GLN A 34 14.24 -22.37 -16.95
CA GLN A 34 13.66 -22.44 -15.59
C GLN A 34 12.21 -21.92 -15.50
N ASN A 35 11.72 -21.20 -16.50
CA ASN A 35 10.32 -20.80 -16.58
C ASN A 35 9.41 -21.87 -17.22
N ASP A 36 9.95 -23.02 -17.61
CA ASP A 36 9.20 -24.19 -18.09
C ASP A 36 8.51 -25.00 -16.95
N ILE A 37 8.59 -24.51 -15.71
CA ILE A 37 7.86 -25.11 -14.58
C ILE A 37 6.36 -25.04 -14.89
N LYS A 38 5.71 -26.20 -14.78
CA LYS A 38 4.27 -26.33 -15.02
C LYS A 38 3.50 -25.42 -14.06
N THR A 39 2.67 -24.53 -14.61
CA THR A 39 1.72 -23.69 -13.89
C THR A 39 0.30 -24.24 -14.04
N GLU A 40 -0.59 -23.92 -13.07
CA GLU A 40 -2.02 -24.28 -13.18
C GLU A 40 -2.71 -23.47 -14.29
N THR A 41 -2.29 -22.22 -14.49
CA THR A 41 -2.84 -21.31 -15.51
C THR A 41 -1.85 -21.09 -16.66
N PRO A 42 -2.25 -20.41 -17.75
CA PRO A 42 -1.32 -19.97 -18.79
C PRO A 42 -0.30 -18.92 -18.34
N ILE A 43 -0.45 -18.35 -17.12
CA ILE A 43 0.45 -17.31 -16.61
C ILE A 43 1.76 -17.92 -16.18
N LYS A 44 2.85 -17.43 -16.76
CA LYS A 44 4.24 -17.80 -16.49
C LYS A 44 5.00 -16.72 -15.72
N HIS A 45 4.49 -15.50 -15.75
CA HIS A 45 5.09 -14.36 -15.08
C HIS A 45 4.03 -13.59 -14.31
N VAL A 46 4.30 -13.36 -13.03
CA VAL A 46 3.54 -12.47 -12.15
C VAL A 46 4.42 -11.28 -11.83
N ILE A 47 3.91 -10.08 -12.09
CA ILE A 47 4.50 -8.80 -11.69
C ILE A 47 3.56 -8.17 -10.68
N VAL A 48 4.05 -7.78 -9.50
CA VAL A 48 3.29 -7.04 -8.49
C VAL A 48 3.88 -5.65 -8.38
N VAL A 49 3.15 -4.61 -8.80
CA VAL A 49 3.58 -3.21 -8.70
C VAL A 49 2.85 -2.56 -7.53
N ILE A 50 3.63 -1.96 -6.61
CA ILE A 50 3.12 -1.55 -5.30
C ILE A 50 3.30 -0.05 -5.12
N GLY A 51 2.18 0.70 -5.08
CA GLY A 51 2.14 2.11 -4.71
C GLY A 51 1.99 2.32 -3.20
N GLU A 52 1.84 3.58 -2.77
CA GLU A 52 1.78 3.96 -1.35
C GLU A 52 0.54 4.80 -1.04
N ASN A 53 -0.12 4.38 0.04
CA ASN A 53 -1.04 5.16 0.86
C ASN A 53 -2.28 5.70 0.14
N ARG A 54 -3.08 4.80 -0.50
CA ARG A 54 -4.34 5.19 -1.15
C ARG A 54 -5.45 4.17 -0.88
N THR A 55 -6.55 4.61 -0.27
CA THR A 55 -7.76 3.77 -0.21
C THR A 55 -8.43 3.66 -1.57
N PHE A 56 -9.32 2.67 -1.69
CA PHE A 56 -10.12 2.50 -2.89
C PHE A 56 -10.95 3.74 -3.20
N ASP A 57 -11.69 4.26 -2.24
CA ASP A 57 -12.53 5.45 -2.44
C ASP A 57 -11.73 6.73 -2.64
N HIS A 58 -10.52 6.83 -2.09
CA HIS A 58 -9.66 7.98 -2.34
C HIS A 58 -9.28 8.12 -3.83
N VAL A 59 -9.15 6.99 -4.56
CA VAL A 59 -8.79 6.97 -6.00
C VAL A 59 -10.00 6.66 -6.88
N PHE A 60 -10.78 5.63 -6.55
CA PHE A 60 -11.89 5.10 -7.34
C PHE A 60 -13.27 5.51 -6.82
N GLY A 61 -13.36 6.44 -5.87
CA GLY A 61 -14.61 6.87 -5.25
C GLY A 61 -15.66 7.40 -6.21
N THR A 62 -15.26 7.84 -7.41
CA THR A 62 -16.17 8.31 -8.48
C THR A 62 -16.04 7.52 -9.77
N TYR A 63 -15.33 6.41 -9.78
CA TYR A 63 -15.22 5.55 -10.96
C TYR A 63 -16.59 4.95 -11.33
N VAL A 64 -16.89 4.92 -12.63
CA VAL A 64 -18.10 4.29 -13.19
C VAL A 64 -17.64 3.15 -14.09
N PRO A 65 -17.95 1.90 -13.75
CA PRO A 65 -17.55 0.74 -14.53
C PRO A 65 -18.39 0.59 -15.82
N ASN A 66 -18.04 -0.39 -16.65
CA ASN A 66 -18.84 -0.78 -17.81
C ASN A 66 -20.31 -1.06 -17.40
N PRO A 67 -21.29 -0.77 -18.26
CA PRO A 67 -22.73 -0.82 -17.89
C PRO A 67 -23.24 -2.18 -17.40
N SER A 68 -22.52 -3.28 -17.67
CA SER A 68 -22.86 -4.63 -17.20
C SER A 68 -22.25 -4.97 -15.83
N GLN A 69 -21.47 -4.09 -15.27
CA GLN A 69 -20.77 -4.28 -13.98
C GLN A 69 -21.38 -3.37 -12.91
N SER A 70 -21.27 -3.80 -11.66
CA SER A 70 -21.53 -2.96 -10.49
C SER A 70 -20.22 -2.66 -9.77
N ILE A 71 -20.21 -1.63 -8.94
CA ILE A 71 -19.08 -1.26 -8.09
C ILE A 71 -19.61 -0.65 -6.80
N LEU A 72 -18.92 -0.86 -5.70
CA LEU A 72 -19.20 -0.20 -4.42
C LEU A 72 -18.19 0.95 -4.22
N ASN A 73 -18.66 2.18 -4.33
CA ASN A 73 -17.84 3.38 -4.09
C ASN A 73 -18.72 4.59 -3.74
N LEU A 74 -18.12 5.72 -3.41
CA LEU A 74 -18.83 6.94 -2.99
C LEU A 74 -19.90 7.40 -3.97
N LEU A 75 -19.66 7.29 -5.27
CA LEU A 75 -20.61 7.71 -6.30
C LEU A 75 -21.78 6.71 -6.41
N SER A 76 -21.52 5.43 -6.47
CA SER A 76 -22.55 4.39 -6.61
C SER A 76 -23.45 4.30 -5.39
N GLU A 77 -22.91 4.55 -4.21
CA GLU A 77 -23.65 4.62 -2.96
C GLU A 77 -24.48 5.91 -2.83
N GLY A 78 -24.21 6.90 -3.67
CA GLY A 78 -24.86 8.22 -3.61
C GLY A 78 -24.35 9.12 -2.48
N VAL A 79 -23.17 8.83 -1.94
CA VAL A 79 -22.46 9.69 -0.98
C VAL A 79 -22.03 10.98 -1.65
N VAL A 80 -21.47 10.87 -2.86
CA VAL A 80 -21.09 12.04 -3.68
C VAL A 80 -21.79 12.00 -5.04
N GLN A 81 -21.81 13.12 -5.73
CA GLN A 81 -22.24 13.25 -7.11
C GLN A 81 -21.04 13.24 -8.06
N ALA A 82 -21.27 13.05 -9.35
CA ALA A 82 -20.22 13.03 -10.38
C ALA A 82 -19.36 14.32 -10.42
N ASN A 83 -19.91 15.44 -9.99
CA ASN A 83 -19.17 16.70 -9.90
C ASN A 83 -18.43 16.89 -8.56
N GLY A 84 -18.33 15.85 -7.73
CA GLY A 84 -17.65 15.86 -6.45
C GLY A 84 -18.43 16.51 -5.29
N SER A 85 -19.63 17.03 -5.52
CA SER A 85 -20.46 17.62 -4.46
C SER A 85 -21.17 16.54 -3.63
N PRO A 86 -21.62 16.85 -2.39
CA PRO A 86 -22.42 15.94 -1.58
C PRO A 86 -23.62 15.35 -2.31
N GLY A 87 -23.80 14.05 -2.23
CA GLY A 87 -24.90 13.30 -2.81
C GLY A 87 -26.11 13.16 -1.88
N PRO A 88 -27.20 12.53 -2.35
CA PRO A 88 -28.43 12.39 -1.59
C PRO A 88 -28.28 11.51 -0.32
N LYS A 89 -27.27 10.65 -0.28
CA LYS A 89 -26.96 9.78 0.86
C LYS A 89 -25.67 10.20 1.61
N PHE A 90 -25.23 11.44 1.43
CA PHE A 90 -23.99 11.94 2.04
C PHE A 90 -23.89 11.68 3.54
N ALA A 91 -25.03 11.62 4.25
CA ALA A 91 -25.08 11.37 5.67
C ALA A 91 -24.54 10.00 6.13
N ILE A 92 -24.42 9.02 5.24
CA ILE A 92 -23.85 7.70 5.61
C ILE A 92 -22.34 7.76 5.85
N ALA A 93 -21.65 8.72 5.26
CA ALA A 93 -20.21 8.95 5.44
C ALA A 93 -19.91 10.11 6.40
N GLN A 94 -20.91 10.53 7.20
CA GLN A 94 -20.76 11.63 8.14
C GLN A 94 -19.73 11.29 9.22
N GLN A 95 -18.87 12.25 9.54
CA GLN A 95 -17.80 12.09 10.51
C GLN A 95 -18.11 12.72 11.86
N PHE A 96 -17.54 12.15 12.92
CA PHE A 96 -17.82 12.54 14.29
C PHE A 96 -16.55 12.83 15.09
N THR A 97 -16.70 13.62 16.14
CA THR A 97 -15.74 13.74 17.22
C THR A 97 -16.31 13.06 18.48
N THR A 98 -15.45 12.66 19.40
CA THR A 98 -15.87 12.10 20.69
C THR A 98 -15.18 12.81 21.84
N GLY A 99 -15.76 12.69 23.04
CA GLY A 99 -15.20 13.26 24.26
C GLY A 99 -13.92 12.55 24.72
N PRO A 100 -13.17 13.17 25.65
CA PRO A 100 -11.97 12.56 26.23
C PRO A 100 -12.28 11.23 26.92
N GLN A 101 -11.40 10.24 26.71
CA GLN A 101 -11.44 8.95 27.38
C GLN A 101 -10.17 8.77 28.22
N SER A 102 -10.27 7.97 29.29
CA SER A 102 -9.13 7.70 30.19
C SER A 102 -8.27 6.53 29.73
N SER A 103 -8.77 5.73 28.79
CA SER A 103 -8.08 4.59 28.21
C SER A 103 -8.37 4.49 26.72
N TYR A 104 -7.55 3.74 25.99
CA TYR A 104 -7.76 3.45 24.59
C TYR A 104 -9.06 2.68 24.35
N TYR A 105 -9.71 2.95 23.23
CA TYR A 105 -10.95 2.30 22.78
C TYR A 105 -10.95 2.20 21.24
N ILE A 106 -11.69 1.25 20.71
CA ILE A 106 -11.86 1.04 19.25
C ILE A 106 -13.28 1.35 18.77
N GLY A 107 -14.23 1.50 19.71
CA GLY A 107 -15.63 1.83 19.39
C GLY A 107 -16.24 2.68 20.48
N VAL A 108 -17.10 3.61 20.08
CA VAL A 108 -17.85 4.49 20.98
C VAL A 108 -19.35 4.40 20.70
N THR A 109 -20.16 4.64 21.74
CA THR A 109 -21.61 4.68 21.55
C THR A 109 -22.03 5.97 20.85
N SER A 110 -23.17 5.93 20.17
CA SER A 110 -23.72 7.11 19.48
C SER A 110 -23.94 8.32 20.42
N THR A 111 -24.18 8.08 21.71
CA THR A 111 -24.35 9.16 22.70
C THR A 111 -23.04 9.84 23.11
N GLN A 112 -21.90 9.26 22.79
CA GLN A 112 -20.58 9.82 23.05
C GLN A 112 -20.05 10.62 21.85
N LYS A 113 -20.73 10.54 20.70
CA LYS A 113 -20.33 11.19 19.47
C LYS A 113 -21.03 12.54 19.28
N THR A 114 -20.31 13.46 18.66
CA THR A 114 -20.86 14.73 18.17
C THR A 114 -20.44 14.88 16.71
N ALA A 115 -21.41 15.05 15.81
CA ALA A 115 -21.13 15.26 14.40
C ALA A 115 -20.35 16.58 14.21
N TYR A 116 -19.36 16.56 13.32
CA TYR A 116 -18.73 17.79 12.91
C TYR A 116 -19.75 18.69 12.20
N SER A 117 -19.74 19.98 12.47
CA SER A 117 -20.52 20.96 11.70
C SER A 117 -19.82 21.27 10.36
N VAL A 118 -18.51 21.32 10.38
CA VAL A 118 -17.55 21.38 9.26
C VAL A 118 -16.35 20.53 9.60
N LEU A 119 -15.71 19.95 8.59
CA LEU A 119 -14.46 19.21 8.81
C LEU A 119 -13.36 20.12 9.36
N PRO A 120 -12.44 19.61 10.16
CA PRO A 120 -11.16 20.28 10.37
C PRO A 120 -10.50 20.61 9.04
N ALA A 121 -9.79 21.73 8.96
CA ALA A 121 -9.14 22.12 7.71
C ALA A 121 -8.14 21.05 7.26
N PRO A 122 -8.10 20.68 5.95
CA PRO A 122 -7.05 19.83 5.41
C PRO A 122 -5.69 20.46 5.60
N THR A 123 -4.66 19.66 5.87
CA THR A 123 -3.30 20.18 6.08
C THR A 123 -2.48 20.19 4.81
N LEU A 124 -1.64 21.22 4.68
CA LEU A 124 -0.74 21.41 3.55
C LEU A 124 0.38 20.37 3.58
N GLY A 125 0.51 19.59 2.51
CA GLY A 125 1.65 18.74 2.26
C GLY A 125 2.84 19.53 1.71
N GLY A 126 4.04 19.07 2.03
CA GLY A 126 5.28 19.69 1.57
C GLY A 126 5.75 19.20 0.21
N ALA A 127 6.88 19.72 -0.20
CA ALA A 127 7.70 19.14 -1.26
C ALA A 127 8.34 17.83 -0.77
N PRO A 128 8.75 16.93 -1.69
CA PRO A 128 9.48 15.73 -1.30
C PRO A 128 10.71 16.06 -0.46
N ASN A 129 10.92 15.27 0.58
CA ASN A 129 12.07 15.47 1.48
C ASN A 129 13.41 15.20 0.81
N HIS A 130 13.42 14.60 -0.37
CA HIS A 130 14.61 14.16 -1.06
C HIS A 130 14.57 14.50 -2.56
N PRO A 131 15.68 14.97 -3.15
CA PRO A 131 16.92 15.41 -2.50
C PRO A 131 16.85 16.83 -1.95
N SER A 132 15.76 17.55 -2.16
CA SER A 132 15.60 18.95 -1.75
C SER A 132 14.26 19.19 -1.09
N THR A 133 14.25 20.06 -0.06
CA THR A 133 13.03 20.57 0.57
C THR A 133 12.54 21.86 -0.07
N THR A 134 13.20 22.33 -1.13
CA THR A 134 12.81 23.56 -1.83
C THR A 134 11.73 23.29 -2.86
N SER A 135 10.84 24.22 -3.04
CA SER A 135 9.78 24.18 -4.03
C SER A 135 10.07 25.11 -5.19
N PRO A 136 9.77 24.69 -6.43
CA PRO A 136 9.39 23.33 -6.81
C PRO A 136 10.60 22.37 -6.71
N PRO A 137 10.38 21.07 -6.46
CA PRO A 137 11.48 20.12 -6.39
C PRO A 137 12.18 20.02 -7.74
N PHE A 138 13.47 19.73 -7.70
CA PHE A 138 14.32 19.52 -8.89
C PHE A 138 14.32 20.68 -9.92
N THR A 139 13.82 21.85 -9.56
CA THR A 139 13.78 23.02 -10.46
C THR A 139 15.14 23.38 -11.00
N GLY A 140 15.19 23.67 -12.31
CA GLY A 140 16.41 24.08 -13.00
C GLY A 140 17.31 22.92 -13.44
N LEU A 141 16.95 21.69 -13.17
CA LEU A 141 17.65 20.52 -13.70
C LEU A 141 17.27 20.29 -15.17
N SER A 142 18.25 19.84 -15.96
CA SER A 142 18.03 19.40 -17.35
C SER A 142 17.32 18.04 -17.37
N GLN A 143 16.67 17.70 -18.48
CA GLN A 143 16.07 16.37 -18.69
C GLN A 143 17.06 15.22 -18.44
N ALA A 144 18.32 15.40 -18.86
CA ALA A 144 19.35 14.38 -18.63
C ALA A 144 19.67 14.19 -17.13
N GLN A 145 19.60 15.26 -16.34
CA GLN A 145 19.79 15.18 -14.88
C GLN A 145 18.56 14.54 -14.21
N LEU A 146 17.35 14.91 -14.65
CA LEU A 146 16.12 14.29 -14.15
C LEU A 146 16.07 12.79 -14.47
N ALA A 147 16.41 12.39 -15.71
CA ALA A 147 16.49 10.99 -16.11
C ALA A 147 17.57 10.20 -15.33
N ALA A 148 18.61 10.86 -14.86
CA ALA A 148 19.64 10.24 -14.02
C ALA A 148 19.17 10.06 -12.56
N ILE A 149 18.26 10.90 -12.09
CA ILE A 149 17.63 10.79 -10.77
C ILE A 149 16.55 9.71 -10.82
N GLU A 150 15.66 9.79 -11.82
CA GLU A 150 14.52 8.89 -11.99
C GLU A 150 14.54 8.16 -13.33
N PRO A 151 15.39 7.15 -13.47
CA PRO A 151 15.44 6.34 -14.69
C PRO A 151 14.18 5.45 -14.87
N SER A 152 13.32 5.38 -13.88
CA SER A 152 12.06 4.63 -13.90
C SER A 152 10.87 5.41 -14.48
N LEU A 153 11.07 6.66 -14.93
CA LEU A 153 10.08 7.44 -15.69
C LEU A 153 10.40 7.47 -17.18
N GLU A 154 9.37 7.62 -17.99
CA GLU A 154 9.55 7.97 -19.41
C GLU A 154 10.06 9.41 -19.55
N THR A 155 10.76 9.68 -20.66
CA THR A 155 11.37 11.02 -20.87
C THR A 155 10.30 12.13 -20.87
N ASP A 156 9.12 11.83 -21.37
CA ASP A 156 8.01 12.78 -21.46
C ASP A 156 7.35 13.09 -20.11
N ASP A 157 7.55 12.24 -19.09
CA ASP A 157 7.00 12.39 -17.73
C ASP A 157 7.98 13.00 -16.73
N LEU A 158 9.26 13.18 -17.12
CA LEU A 158 10.28 13.76 -16.23
C LEU A 158 9.93 15.17 -15.71
N PHE A 159 9.08 15.91 -16.41
CA PHE A 159 8.64 17.24 -15.96
C PHE A 159 7.83 17.17 -14.66
N LEU A 160 7.13 16.06 -14.40
CA LEU A 160 6.37 15.82 -13.18
C LEU A 160 7.22 15.94 -11.92
N LEU A 161 8.51 15.64 -12.00
CA LEU A 161 9.45 15.82 -10.88
C LEU A 161 9.68 17.28 -10.51
N THR A 162 9.33 18.23 -11.38
CA THR A 162 9.62 19.67 -11.21
C THR A 162 8.39 20.51 -10.92
N THR A 163 7.22 19.90 -10.81
CA THR A 163 5.91 20.58 -10.70
C THR A 163 5.16 20.19 -9.42
N GLY A 164 4.10 20.90 -9.10
CA GLY A 164 3.12 20.56 -8.07
C GLY A 164 3.53 20.79 -6.60
N ALA A 165 4.77 21.19 -6.31
CA ALA A 165 5.24 21.38 -4.95
C ALA A 165 4.69 22.65 -4.28
N THR A 166 4.54 22.61 -2.96
CA THR A 166 3.96 23.69 -2.15
C THR A 166 5.01 24.68 -1.59
N GLY A 167 6.28 24.28 -1.52
CA GLY A 167 7.33 25.00 -0.81
C GLY A 167 7.29 24.91 0.72
N ALA A 168 6.34 24.17 1.25
CA ALA A 168 6.19 23.94 2.69
C ALA A 168 6.88 22.64 3.12
N ALA A 169 7.21 22.53 4.39
CA ALA A 169 7.66 21.27 4.97
C ALA A 169 6.50 20.27 5.06
N VAL A 170 6.78 18.97 4.89
CA VAL A 170 5.82 17.85 4.99
C VAL A 170 4.97 17.92 6.27
N THR A 171 5.51 18.45 7.36
CA THR A 171 4.87 18.52 8.66
C THR A 171 4.48 19.95 9.06
N SER A 172 4.19 20.83 8.10
CA SER A 172 3.89 22.24 8.41
C SER A 172 2.65 22.42 9.28
N GLY A 173 1.66 21.51 9.18
CA GLY A 173 0.38 21.60 9.89
C GLY A 173 -0.49 22.79 9.46
N ALA A 174 -0.05 23.60 8.50
CA ALA A 174 -0.82 24.72 7.98
C ALA A 174 -1.99 24.22 7.11
N PRO A 175 -3.13 24.92 7.11
CA PRO A 175 -4.24 24.59 6.21
C PRO A 175 -3.84 24.66 4.73
N ASP A 176 -4.28 23.68 3.95
CA ASP A 176 -4.10 23.72 2.49
C ASP A 176 -5.16 24.62 1.83
N THR A 177 -4.79 25.88 1.67
CA THR A 177 -5.67 26.91 1.10
C THR A 177 -5.91 26.77 -0.41
N ARG A 178 -5.28 25.80 -1.08
CA ARG A 178 -5.51 25.47 -2.49
C ARG A 178 -6.81 24.69 -2.66
N ILE A 179 -7.25 23.97 -1.63
CA ILE A 179 -8.50 23.21 -1.61
C ILE A 179 -9.68 24.19 -1.54
N ALA A 180 -10.63 24.03 -2.45
CA ALA A 180 -11.81 24.87 -2.48
C ALA A 180 -12.60 24.76 -1.17
N ASN A 181 -12.97 25.90 -0.58
CA ASN A 181 -13.71 25.97 0.68
C ASN A 181 -13.04 25.25 1.88
N PHE A 182 -11.72 25.13 1.89
CA PHE A 182 -10.94 24.42 2.91
C PHE A 182 -11.36 24.70 4.36
N ALA A 183 -11.87 25.90 4.65
CA ALA A 183 -12.32 26.28 5.99
C ALA A 183 -13.79 25.93 6.29
N ASN A 184 -14.55 25.46 5.31
CA ASN A 184 -15.98 25.16 5.42
C ASN A 184 -16.35 23.90 4.63
N LEU A 185 -15.53 22.88 4.68
CA LEU A 185 -15.79 21.61 4.02
C LEU A 185 -16.98 20.90 4.69
N PRO A 186 -17.81 20.21 3.88
CA PRO A 186 -18.92 19.44 4.41
C PRO A 186 -18.40 18.31 5.30
N ASN A 187 -19.23 17.84 6.22
CA ASN A 187 -18.88 16.79 7.16
C ASN A 187 -18.92 15.40 6.52
N GLY A 188 -17.97 15.08 5.70
CA GLY A 188 -17.82 13.82 4.98
C GLY A 188 -16.85 13.96 3.81
N PRO A 189 -16.85 13.01 2.83
CA PRO A 189 -15.94 13.04 1.70
C PRO A 189 -16.06 14.32 0.85
N PHE A 190 -14.91 14.81 0.38
CA PHE A 190 -14.85 15.96 -0.52
C PHE A 190 -13.81 15.76 -1.61
N GLN A 191 -14.05 16.36 -2.79
CA GLN A 191 -13.11 16.34 -3.89
C GLN A 191 -11.86 17.13 -3.55
N LEU A 192 -10.69 16.48 -3.68
CA LEU A 192 -9.39 17.06 -3.39
C LEU A 192 -8.96 18.08 -4.43
N THR A 193 -9.11 17.72 -5.70
CA THR A 193 -8.63 18.49 -6.85
C THR A 193 -9.55 19.65 -7.22
N GLY A 194 -8.97 20.67 -7.84
CA GLY A 194 -9.70 21.85 -8.28
C GLY A 194 -8.80 22.88 -8.97
N PRO A 195 -9.32 24.07 -9.29
CA PRO A 195 -8.56 25.06 -10.06
C PRO A 195 -7.24 25.52 -9.43
N HIS A 196 -7.11 25.41 -8.11
CA HIS A 196 -5.90 25.81 -7.37
C HIS A 196 -5.09 24.63 -6.83
N LEU A 197 -5.63 23.41 -6.93
CA LEU A 197 -4.98 22.16 -6.61
C LEU A 197 -5.20 21.18 -7.77
N PRO A 198 -4.48 21.32 -8.88
CA PRO A 198 -4.59 20.37 -9.99
C PRO A 198 -4.11 18.98 -9.59
N TYR A 199 -4.45 17.97 -10.39
CA TYR A 199 -4.06 16.57 -10.15
C TYR A 199 -2.54 16.40 -9.99
N ASP A 200 -1.75 17.16 -10.74
CA ASP A 200 -0.29 17.26 -10.59
C ASP A 200 0.09 18.13 -9.37
N SER A 201 -0.28 17.69 -8.15
CA SER A 201 0.07 18.42 -6.93
C SER A 201 0.47 17.52 -5.80
N TYR A 202 1.53 17.88 -5.07
CA TYR A 202 1.82 17.29 -3.76
C TYR A 202 0.74 17.71 -2.75
N THR A 203 0.26 16.75 -1.96
CA THR A 203 -0.83 16.92 -1.00
C THR A 203 -0.38 16.62 0.43
N GLY A 204 -1.21 16.90 1.42
CA GLY A 204 -0.96 16.51 2.80
C GLY A 204 -0.93 15.00 2.99
N ASP A 205 -0.08 14.56 3.89
CA ASP A 205 -0.04 13.18 4.36
C ASP A 205 -0.92 13.02 5.61
N THR A 206 -1.57 11.88 5.75
CA THR A 206 -2.44 11.55 6.89
C THR A 206 -1.75 10.54 7.81
N ALA A 207 -2.14 10.52 9.10
CA ALA A 207 -1.59 9.55 10.03
C ALA A 207 -2.18 8.15 9.76
N HIS A 208 -1.31 7.16 9.66
CA HIS A 208 -1.64 5.76 9.42
C HIS A 208 -0.83 4.89 10.39
N ARG A 209 -1.44 4.57 11.53
CA ARG A 209 -0.83 3.83 12.63
C ARG A 209 -1.80 2.78 13.13
N PHE A 210 -1.30 1.72 13.72
CA PHE A 210 -2.07 0.54 14.10
C PHE A 210 -3.30 0.86 14.98
N TYR A 211 -3.06 1.44 16.12
CA TYR A 211 -4.15 1.74 17.06
C TYR A 211 -5.06 2.87 16.58
N GLN A 212 -4.53 3.77 15.77
CA GLN A 212 -5.28 4.86 15.14
C GLN A 212 -6.24 4.31 14.07
N ALA A 213 -5.81 3.38 13.24
CA ALA A 213 -6.66 2.78 12.22
C ALA A 213 -7.82 2.00 12.85
N TRP A 214 -7.56 1.18 13.87
CA TRP A 214 -8.63 0.56 14.65
C TRP A 214 -9.63 1.58 15.21
N GLN A 215 -9.16 2.74 15.67
CA GLN A 215 -10.03 3.77 16.21
C GLN A 215 -10.80 4.54 15.14
N GLN A 216 -10.21 4.75 13.96
CA GLN A 216 -10.90 5.35 12.82
C GLN A 216 -12.11 4.54 12.40
N SER A 217 -11.97 3.21 12.44
CA SER A 217 -13.05 2.27 12.06
C SER A 217 -14.24 2.24 13.02
N ASP A 218 -14.10 2.69 14.26
CA ASP A 218 -15.18 2.74 15.26
C ASP A 218 -16.04 1.47 15.31
N CYS A 219 -15.38 0.34 15.59
CA CYS A 219 -15.99 -0.98 15.53
C CYS A 219 -16.73 -1.33 16.83
N SER A 220 -18.03 -1.67 16.74
CA SER A 220 -18.85 -2.14 17.86
C SER A 220 -19.98 -3.03 17.37
N MET A 221 -20.17 -4.18 18.01
CA MET A 221 -21.29 -5.08 17.69
C MET A 221 -22.67 -4.46 17.91
N ALA A 222 -22.76 -3.37 18.66
CA ALA A 222 -24.01 -2.60 18.77
C ALA A 222 -24.45 -1.96 17.44
N ASN A 223 -23.53 -1.80 16.50
CA ASN A 223 -23.77 -1.24 15.17
C ASN A 223 -23.90 -2.33 14.08
N ALA A 224 -23.85 -3.61 14.45
CA ALA A 224 -23.89 -4.70 13.48
C ALA A 224 -25.21 -4.73 12.69
N SER A 225 -25.11 -5.03 11.40
CA SER A 225 -26.23 -5.16 10.48
C SER A 225 -25.96 -6.28 9.46
N PRO A 226 -26.93 -6.74 8.67
CA PRO A 226 -26.69 -7.76 7.66
C PRO A 226 -25.63 -7.37 6.61
N GLY A 227 -25.51 -6.09 6.28
CA GLY A 227 -24.48 -5.57 5.35
C GLY A 227 -23.16 -5.24 6.04
N ASN A 228 -23.14 -5.18 7.35
CA ASN A 228 -21.95 -4.88 8.17
C ASN A 228 -22.01 -5.71 9.46
N PRO A 229 -21.78 -7.03 9.38
CA PRO A 229 -21.95 -7.92 10.55
C PRO A 229 -20.92 -7.70 11.66
N VAL A 230 -19.86 -6.94 11.42
CA VAL A 230 -18.81 -6.60 12.39
C VAL A 230 -19.06 -5.25 13.06
N GLY A 231 -19.93 -4.40 12.51
CA GLY A 231 -20.35 -3.14 13.10
C GLY A 231 -19.29 -2.04 13.15
N CYS A 232 -18.35 -2.02 12.18
CA CYS A 232 -17.41 -0.91 11.97
C CYS A 232 -18.11 0.21 11.19
N LEU A 233 -18.01 1.46 11.65
CA LEU A 233 -18.73 2.60 11.08
C LEU A 233 -17.84 3.55 10.26
N ASP A 234 -16.54 3.46 10.40
CA ASP A 234 -15.55 4.27 9.67
C ASP A 234 -15.83 5.78 9.78
N ASP A 235 -16.23 6.25 10.96
CA ASP A 235 -16.76 7.59 11.17
C ASP A 235 -15.95 8.49 12.12
N LEU A 236 -14.70 8.08 12.48
CA LEU A 236 -13.82 8.85 13.35
C LEU A 236 -12.51 9.30 12.67
N PHE A 237 -12.42 9.30 11.34
CA PHE A 237 -11.19 9.62 10.62
C PHE A 237 -10.62 11.01 10.98
N PRO A 238 -11.34 12.13 10.79
CA PRO A 238 -10.81 13.45 11.13
C PRO A 238 -10.54 13.62 12.62
N PHE A 239 -11.32 12.95 13.49
CA PHE A 239 -11.11 12.97 14.93
C PHE A 239 -9.73 12.39 15.30
N VAL A 240 -9.39 11.24 14.74
CA VAL A 240 -8.09 10.59 14.97
C VAL A 240 -6.97 11.48 14.43
N MET A 241 -7.13 12.04 13.23
CA MET A 241 -6.12 12.92 12.62
C MET A 241 -5.79 14.13 13.50
N THR A 242 -6.79 14.76 14.08
CA THR A 242 -6.62 15.99 14.89
C THR A 242 -6.18 15.73 16.33
N THR A 243 -6.33 14.51 16.84
CA THR A 243 -6.07 14.21 18.27
C THR A 243 -4.85 13.33 18.51
N TYR A 244 -4.36 12.65 17.51
CA TYR A 244 -3.30 11.65 17.58
C TYR A 244 -1.97 12.18 18.12
N ALA A 245 -1.44 13.28 17.59
CA ALA A 245 -0.05 13.65 17.80
C ALA A 245 0.15 14.79 18.82
N GLY A 246 -0.89 15.22 19.49
CA GLY A 246 -0.86 16.32 20.46
C GLY A 246 -0.98 17.72 19.85
N PRO A 247 -0.91 18.78 20.67
CA PRO A 247 -1.48 20.10 20.32
C PRO A 247 -0.80 20.85 19.18
N THR A 248 0.38 20.41 18.74
CA THR A 248 1.18 21.11 17.72
C THR A 248 1.31 20.34 16.41
N ALA A 249 0.71 19.17 16.29
CA ALA A 249 0.88 18.32 15.12
C ALA A 249 -0.48 17.75 14.68
N ASP A 250 -1.26 18.57 14.01
CA ASP A 250 -2.35 18.08 13.17
C ASP A 250 -1.73 17.21 12.06
N LYS A 251 -2.16 15.95 12.00
CA LYS A 251 -1.64 14.95 11.05
C LYS A 251 -2.64 14.70 9.94
N GLY A 252 -3.10 15.76 9.30
CA GLY A 252 -3.94 15.68 8.13
C GLY A 252 -5.32 16.30 8.29
N GLY A 253 -5.85 16.42 9.49
CA GLY A 253 -7.18 17.01 9.72
C GLY A 253 -8.24 16.42 8.81
N GLY A 254 -8.92 17.28 8.06
CA GLY A 254 -9.91 16.87 7.06
C GLY A 254 -9.34 16.19 5.83
N THR A 255 -8.01 16.20 5.60
CA THR A 255 -7.36 15.54 4.44
C THR A 255 -7.74 14.06 4.35
N SER A 256 -7.98 13.40 5.48
CA SER A 256 -8.42 12.01 5.53
C SER A 256 -9.74 11.72 4.79
N MET A 257 -10.56 12.74 4.54
CA MET A 257 -11.83 12.62 3.83
C MET A 257 -11.76 13.01 2.34
N ALA A 258 -10.55 13.30 1.84
CA ALA A 258 -10.35 13.72 0.46
C ALA A 258 -10.43 12.56 -0.52
N PHE A 259 -10.91 12.81 -1.75
CA PHE A 259 -10.87 11.86 -2.86
C PHE A 259 -10.52 12.57 -4.19
N TYR A 260 -9.87 11.83 -5.09
CA TYR A 260 -9.68 12.20 -6.49
C TYR A 260 -10.94 11.91 -7.29
N ASN A 261 -11.29 12.79 -8.24
CA ASN A 261 -12.51 12.64 -9.01
C ASN A 261 -12.23 12.22 -10.46
N MET A 262 -12.40 10.92 -10.73
CA MET A 262 -12.24 10.37 -12.08
C MET A 262 -13.27 10.89 -13.10
N GLN A 263 -14.37 11.52 -12.65
CA GLN A 263 -15.34 12.16 -13.53
C GLN A 263 -14.89 13.56 -13.98
N THR A 264 -13.79 14.07 -13.40
CA THR A 264 -13.12 15.33 -13.78
C THR A 264 -11.67 15.11 -14.20
N ASP A 265 -11.38 13.94 -14.76
CA ASP A 265 -10.12 13.51 -15.36
C ASP A 265 -8.94 13.30 -14.37
N ASP A 266 -9.20 13.09 -13.09
CA ASP A 266 -8.17 12.61 -12.16
C ASP A 266 -7.87 11.12 -12.39
N ALA A 267 -6.64 10.70 -12.11
CA ALA A 267 -6.13 9.31 -12.24
C ALA A 267 -6.43 8.66 -13.61
N PRO A 268 -6.04 9.30 -14.72
CA PRO A 268 -6.46 8.90 -16.07
C PRO A 268 -5.92 7.54 -16.51
N LEU A 269 -4.71 7.14 -16.10
CA LEU A 269 -4.15 5.82 -16.43
C LEU A 269 -4.84 4.72 -15.63
N LEU A 270 -5.00 4.90 -14.32
CA LEU A 270 -5.70 3.93 -13.46
C LEU A 270 -7.13 3.72 -13.92
N LYS A 271 -7.83 4.81 -14.28
CA LYS A 271 -9.18 4.73 -14.88
C LYS A 271 -9.17 3.92 -16.18
N LYS A 272 -8.26 4.20 -17.10
CA LYS A 272 -8.13 3.47 -18.37
C LYS A 272 -7.88 1.99 -18.13
N LEU A 273 -7.01 1.65 -17.17
CA LEU A 273 -6.73 0.26 -16.85
C LEU A 273 -7.95 -0.46 -16.27
N ALA A 274 -8.73 0.20 -15.42
CA ALA A 274 -9.98 -0.34 -14.89
C ALA A 274 -11.06 -0.50 -15.98
N ASP A 275 -11.12 0.40 -16.96
CA ASP A 275 -12.03 0.30 -18.12
C ASP A 275 -11.68 -0.89 -19.03
N GLU A 276 -10.40 -1.23 -19.16
CA GLU A 276 -9.90 -2.25 -20.09
C GLU A 276 -9.70 -3.63 -19.45
N TYR A 277 -9.38 -3.69 -18.14
CA TYR A 277 -8.97 -4.89 -17.41
C TYR A 277 -9.83 -5.13 -16.16
N THR A 278 -9.50 -6.15 -15.39
CA THR A 278 -10.25 -6.48 -14.17
C THR A 278 -9.77 -5.65 -12.99
N ILE A 279 -10.73 -5.06 -12.26
CA ILE A 279 -10.53 -4.37 -10.99
C ILE A 279 -11.26 -5.11 -9.86
N SER A 280 -10.72 -5.08 -8.64
CA SER A 280 -11.44 -5.47 -7.44
C SER A 280 -11.91 -4.23 -6.67
N ASP A 281 -13.16 -4.23 -6.22
CA ASP A 281 -13.72 -3.24 -5.29
C ASP A 281 -13.87 -3.79 -3.87
N ASN A 282 -13.17 -4.90 -3.57
CA ASN A 282 -13.17 -5.53 -2.25
C ASN A 282 -11.80 -6.15 -1.91
N TYR A 283 -10.73 -5.41 -2.21
CA TYR A 283 -9.35 -5.76 -1.89
C TYR A 283 -8.84 -4.84 -0.80
N HIS A 284 -8.23 -5.39 0.25
CA HIS A 284 -7.97 -4.72 1.53
C HIS A 284 -6.48 -4.66 1.87
N GLN A 285 -6.10 -3.65 2.65
CA GLN A 285 -4.81 -3.70 3.37
C GLN A 285 -4.89 -4.76 4.47
N PRO A 286 -3.85 -5.60 4.66
CA PRO A 286 -3.95 -6.76 5.56
C PRO A 286 -3.85 -6.40 7.05
N GLY A 287 -3.40 -5.22 7.41
CA GLY A 287 -3.24 -4.85 8.81
C GLY A 287 -3.68 -3.42 9.10
N MET A 288 -4.13 -3.19 10.33
CA MET A 288 -4.42 -1.86 10.86
C MET A 288 -3.10 -1.16 11.26
N GLY A 289 -2.22 -0.89 10.31
CA GLY A 289 -0.89 -0.35 10.61
C GLY A 289 -0.36 0.53 9.50
N GLY A 290 0.89 0.92 9.61
CA GLY A 290 1.58 1.65 8.55
C GLY A 290 2.29 0.72 7.57
N THR A 291 2.97 1.31 6.58
CA THR A 291 3.68 0.67 5.46
C THR A 291 4.41 -0.65 5.81
N GLY A 292 5.18 -0.65 6.90
CA GLY A 292 6.06 -1.80 7.22
C GLY A 292 5.30 -3.10 7.45
N ILE A 293 4.20 -3.07 8.23
CA ILE A 293 3.39 -4.27 8.50
C ILE A 293 2.70 -4.79 7.23
N GLN A 294 2.22 -3.89 6.36
CA GLN A 294 1.54 -4.28 5.12
C GLN A 294 2.47 -5.04 4.19
N HIS A 295 3.68 -4.53 3.99
CA HIS A 295 4.69 -5.21 3.19
C HIS A 295 5.14 -6.53 3.80
N VAL A 296 5.25 -6.62 5.13
CA VAL A 296 5.55 -7.90 5.79
C VAL A 296 4.44 -8.92 5.51
N PHE A 297 3.16 -8.55 5.66
CA PHE A 297 2.04 -9.44 5.30
C PHE A 297 2.05 -9.84 3.82
N MET A 298 2.39 -8.91 2.91
CA MET A 298 2.49 -9.21 1.47
C MET A 298 3.52 -10.29 1.16
N GLY A 299 4.62 -10.35 1.92
CA GLY A 299 5.70 -11.32 1.70
C GLY A 299 5.59 -12.60 2.53
N THR A 300 4.81 -12.59 3.62
CA THR A 300 4.80 -13.66 4.63
C THR A 300 3.41 -14.19 4.98
N GLY A 301 2.34 -13.45 4.66
CA GLY A 301 0.98 -13.74 5.11
C GLY A 301 0.79 -13.63 6.64
N ASP A 302 1.79 -13.12 7.36
CA ASP A 302 1.84 -13.05 8.83
C ASP A 302 2.65 -11.81 9.25
N ASP A 303 2.64 -11.49 10.54
CA ASP A 303 3.48 -10.43 11.10
C ASP A 303 4.74 -11.00 11.77
N ILE A 304 5.75 -10.16 11.92
CA ILE A 304 7.04 -10.46 12.56
C ILE A 304 7.10 -9.87 13.97
N PHE A 305 7.96 -10.43 14.79
CA PHE A 305 8.12 -10.01 16.18
C PHE A 305 9.57 -9.73 16.56
N TRP A 306 9.76 -8.96 17.61
CA TRP A 306 11.09 -8.65 18.16
C TRP A 306 11.75 -9.92 18.71
N SER A 307 12.89 -10.29 18.14
CA SER A 307 13.61 -11.53 18.47
C SER A 307 15.11 -11.28 18.67
N ASP A 308 15.84 -12.34 19.02
CA ASP A 308 17.31 -12.34 19.11
C ASP A 308 18.03 -12.52 17.77
N GLY A 309 17.30 -12.51 16.67
CA GLY A 309 17.81 -12.82 15.32
C GLY A 309 17.90 -14.32 15.01
N ALA A 310 17.71 -15.19 16.00
CA ALA A 310 17.62 -16.64 15.84
C ALA A 310 16.17 -17.16 16.00
N GLY A 311 15.19 -16.25 16.09
CA GLY A 311 13.77 -16.57 16.22
C GLY A 311 13.28 -16.73 17.66
N ASN A 312 14.12 -16.55 18.68
CA ASN A 312 13.66 -16.54 20.07
C ASN A 312 13.08 -15.16 20.40
N PRO A 313 11.86 -15.07 20.98
CA PRO A 313 11.26 -13.79 21.31
C PRO A 313 12.04 -13.06 22.41
N LEU A 314 12.18 -11.76 22.26
CA LEU A 314 12.77 -10.85 23.23
C LEU A 314 11.84 -9.66 23.47
N VAL A 315 12.07 -8.95 24.57
CA VAL A 315 11.36 -7.70 24.88
C VAL A 315 12.09 -6.56 24.18
N PRO A 316 11.41 -5.74 23.35
CA PRO A 316 12.02 -4.56 22.74
C PRO A 316 12.32 -3.48 23.77
N PRO A 317 13.11 -2.45 23.44
CA PRO A 317 13.30 -1.29 24.32
C PRO A 317 11.95 -0.69 24.76
N ALA A 318 11.83 -0.31 26.03
CA ALA A 318 10.56 0.15 26.61
C ALA A 318 9.95 1.35 25.86
N SER A 319 10.77 2.21 25.25
CA SER A 319 10.33 3.34 24.42
C SER A 319 9.68 2.90 23.10
N GLN A 320 9.80 1.63 22.72
CA GLN A 320 9.27 1.06 21.49
C GLN A 320 8.03 0.19 21.73
N ILE A 321 7.66 -0.05 23.00
CA ILE A 321 6.41 -0.74 23.34
C ILE A 321 5.26 0.27 23.22
N ALA A 322 4.29 -0.07 22.39
CA ALA A 322 3.16 0.80 22.12
C ALA A 322 2.28 1.01 23.37
N ASN A 323 1.86 2.25 23.57
CA ASN A 323 0.89 2.60 24.60
C ASN A 323 -0.11 3.63 24.04
N PRO A 324 -1.22 3.20 23.48
CA PRO A 324 -2.23 4.06 22.89
C PRO A 324 -3.17 4.72 23.92
N ASN A 325 -2.94 4.56 25.21
CA ASN A 325 -3.76 5.22 26.21
C ASN A 325 -3.61 6.74 26.11
N PRO A 326 -4.73 7.49 26.10
CA PRO A 326 -4.72 8.94 25.99
C PRO A 326 -3.91 9.62 27.11
N GLN A 327 -3.25 10.72 26.78
CA GLN A 327 -2.62 11.58 27.79
C GLN A 327 -3.69 12.25 28.65
N PRO A 328 -3.45 12.45 29.95
CA PRO A 328 -4.36 13.20 30.82
C PRO A 328 -4.64 14.60 30.23
N THR A 329 -5.89 15.03 30.36
CA THR A 329 -6.38 16.36 29.93
C THR A 329 -6.41 16.61 28.42
N THR A 330 -6.01 15.66 27.60
CA THR A 330 -6.08 15.77 26.15
C THR A 330 -7.02 14.71 25.58
N ASN A 331 -7.66 15.04 24.45
CA ASN A 331 -8.52 14.08 23.78
C ASN A 331 -7.66 13.18 22.90
N ASN A 332 -7.66 11.88 23.18
CA ASN A 332 -7.02 10.84 22.35
C ASN A 332 -5.52 11.02 22.02
N ARG A 333 -4.80 11.77 22.82
CA ARG A 333 -3.35 11.92 22.64
C ARG A 333 -2.63 10.75 23.31
N TYR A 334 -1.86 10.01 22.51
CA TYR A 334 -1.17 8.80 22.99
C TYR A 334 0.05 9.12 23.86
N THR A 335 0.32 8.22 24.82
CA THR A 335 1.47 8.32 25.73
C THR A 335 2.76 7.97 25.01
N VAL A 336 2.76 6.86 24.26
CA VAL A 336 3.90 6.36 23.47
C VAL A 336 3.36 5.84 22.15
N ASP A 337 3.83 6.44 21.07
CA ASP A 337 3.62 5.92 19.72
C ASP A 337 4.68 4.86 19.42
N GLY A 338 4.60 3.72 20.13
CA GLY A 338 5.52 2.61 19.98
C GLY A 338 5.24 1.77 18.75
N ARG A 339 6.17 0.86 18.46
CA ARG A 339 6.15 0.03 17.26
C ARG A 339 5.79 -1.42 17.52
N PHE A 340 5.78 -1.85 18.79
CA PHE A 340 5.62 -3.26 19.15
C PHE A 340 4.62 -3.46 20.27
N SER A 341 3.87 -4.59 20.23
CA SER A 341 3.01 -5.02 21.32
C SER A 341 3.01 -6.55 21.46
N ASP A 342 3.02 -7.03 22.71
CA ASP A 342 2.63 -8.41 23.02
C ASP A 342 1.11 -8.49 23.09
N CYS A 343 0.50 -8.85 21.99
CA CYS A 343 -0.94 -8.93 21.84
C CYS A 343 -1.58 -10.19 22.47
N SER A 344 -0.79 -11.08 23.02
CA SER A 344 -1.28 -12.20 23.83
C SER A 344 -1.67 -11.76 25.25
N ASN A 345 -1.17 -10.63 25.70
CA ASN A 345 -1.42 -10.10 27.03
C ASN A 345 -2.44 -8.95 27.00
N THR A 346 -3.69 -9.24 27.33
CA THR A 346 -4.78 -8.25 27.35
C THR A 346 -4.62 -7.13 28.37
N LEU A 347 -3.64 -7.21 29.27
CA LEU A 347 -3.29 -6.14 30.21
C LEU A 347 -2.39 -5.09 29.57
N ASN A 348 -1.76 -5.38 28.43
CA ASN A 348 -0.98 -4.41 27.69
C ASN A 348 -1.89 -3.30 27.14
N PRO A 349 -1.42 -2.03 27.13
CA PRO A 349 -2.21 -0.93 26.61
C PRO A 349 -2.72 -1.17 25.20
N GLY A 350 -4.00 -0.96 24.95
CA GLY A 350 -4.64 -1.11 23.65
C GLY A 350 -5.04 -2.55 23.28
N VAL A 351 -4.45 -3.57 23.88
CA VAL A 351 -4.70 -4.98 23.52
C VAL A 351 -6.10 -5.42 23.96
N GLY A 352 -6.46 -5.16 25.23
CA GLY A 352 -7.74 -5.59 25.80
C GLY A 352 -8.97 -5.19 24.98
N PRO A 353 -9.13 -3.93 24.57
CA PRO A 353 -10.25 -3.47 23.74
C PRO A 353 -10.38 -4.24 22.42
N ILE A 354 -9.28 -4.46 21.69
CA ILE A 354 -9.29 -5.19 20.42
C ILE A 354 -9.67 -6.65 20.66
N VAL A 355 -8.99 -7.35 21.55
CA VAL A 355 -9.27 -8.77 21.84
C VAL A 355 -10.70 -8.97 22.34
N SER A 356 -11.20 -8.07 23.18
CA SER A 356 -12.59 -8.13 23.65
C SER A 356 -13.59 -7.97 22.50
N TYR A 357 -13.33 -7.05 21.56
CA TYR A 357 -14.18 -6.89 20.39
C TYR A 357 -14.14 -8.12 19.48
N LEU A 358 -12.95 -8.65 19.17
CA LEU A 358 -12.80 -9.87 18.35
C LEU A 358 -13.58 -11.06 18.96
N GLY A 359 -13.63 -11.19 20.28
CA GLY A 359 -14.40 -12.21 20.98
C GLY A 359 -15.92 -12.03 20.89
N THR A 360 -16.42 -10.93 20.34
CA THR A 360 -17.87 -10.66 20.15
C THR A 360 -18.33 -10.85 18.70
N LEU A 361 -17.39 -11.07 17.75
CA LEU A 361 -17.72 -11.25 16.34
C LEU A 361 -18.64 -12.46 16.09
N PRO A 362 -19.45 -12.45 15.03
CA PRO A 362 -20.37 -13.55 14.71
C PRO A 362 -19.65 -14.79 14.11
N TYR A 363 -18.34 -14.78 14.07
CA TYR A 363 -17.47 -15.87 13.62
C TYR A 363 -16.23 -15.97 14.53
N GLU A 364 -15.62 -17.16 14.56
CA GLU A 364 -14.42 -17.37 15.39
C GLU A 364 -13.19 -16.73 14.76
N VAL A 365 -12.49 -15.90 15.52
CA VAL A 365 -11.25 -15.23 15.12
C VAL A 365 -10.16 -15.59 16.13
N ALA A 366 -9.11 -16.25 15.66
CA ALA A 366 -7.88 -16.39 16.42
C ALA A 366 -7.15 -15.04 16.48
N THR A 367 -6.63 -14.66 17.64
CA THR A 367 -5.84 -13.41 17.75
C THR A 367 -4.54 -13.47 16.96
N ASN A 368 -4.06 -14.66 16.64
CA ASN A 368 -2.78 -14.90 16.00
C ASN A 368 -1.56 -14.36 16.77
N CYS A 369 -1.68 -14.27 18.10
CA CYS A 369 -0.68 -13.74 19.01
C CYS A 369 -0.03 -14.86 19.83
N ALA A 370 1.23 -15.14 19.63
CA ALA A 370 1.99 -16.07 20.47
C ALA A 370 2.38 -15.39 21.80
N ALA A 371 2.39 -16.16 22.89
CA ALA A 371 2.69 -15.63 24.20
C ALA A 371 4.11 -15.03 24.28
N SER A 372 4.21 -13.85 24.87
CA SER A 372 5.47 -13.10 25.06
C SER A 372 6.18 -12.71 23.74
N HIS A 373 5.44 -12.64 22.64
CA HIS A 373 5.95 -12.14 21.36
C HIS A 373 5.49 -10.69 21.16
N TYR A 374 6.46 -9.81 20.94
CA TYR A 374 6.21 -8.40 20.66
C TYR A 374 6.18 -8.17 19.14
N TYR A 375 4.99 -8.21 18.59
CA TYR A 375 4.73 -8.07 17.14
C TYR A 375 4.90 -6.63 16.69
N MET A 376 5.32 -6.46 15.43
CA MET A 376 5.52 -5.15 14.80
C MET A 376 4.17 -4.57 14.37
N LEU A 377 3.80 -3.42 14.91
CA LEU A 377 2.52 -2.75 14.62
C LEU A 377 2.65 -1.54 13.68
N ASN A 378 3.84 -0.94 13.63
CA ASN A 378 4.09 0.30 12.90
C ASN A 378 5.45 0.25 12.21
N ASN A 379 5.71 1.24 11.35
CA ASN A 379 6.94 1.34 10.56
C ASN A 379 8.19 1.16 11.41
N THR A 380 8.97 0.15 11.09
CA THR A 380 10.24 -0.17 11.74
C THR A 380 11.20 -0.64 10.66
N ASN A 381 12.42 -0.10 10.64
CA ASN A 381 13.40 -0.55 9.68
C ASN A 381 13.75 -2.02 9.88
N PRO A 382 14.05 -2.78 8.80
CA PRO A 382 14.61 -4.11 8.92
C PRO A 382 15.95 -4.08 9.63
N GLY A 383 16.31 -5.19 10.25
CA GLY A 383 17.59 -5.36 10.96
C GLY A 383 18.80 -5.50 10.05
N PHE A 384 18.58 -5.50 8.73
CA PHE A 384 19.64 -5.43 7.74
C PHE A 384 19.62 -4.08 7.02
N LEU A 385 20.79 -3.47 6.85
CA LEU A 385 21.00 -2.38 5.91
C LEU A 385 20.89 -2.91 4.45
N PRO A 386 20.66 -2.05 3.44
CA PRO A 386 20.55 -2.48 2.04
C PRO A 386 21.73 -3.33 1.54
N ASN A 387 22.93 -3.15 2.07
CA ASN A 387 24.13 -3.95 1.76
C ASN A 387 24.16 -5.32 2.48
N GLY A 388 23.18 -5.66 3.32
CA GLY A 388 23.08 -6.90 4.09
C GLY A 388 23.89 -6.92 5.39
N VAL A 389 24.46 -5.81 5.79
CA VAL A 389 25.11 -5.68 7.12
C VAL A 389 24.01 -5.50 8.17
N VAL A 390 24.16 -6.17 9.33
CA VAL A 390 23.22 -6.01 10.44
C VAL A 390 23.32 -4.59 11.02
N ASP A 391 22.19 -3.90 11.12
CA ASP A 391 22.09 -2.56 11.72
C ASP A 391 22.06 -2.63 13.25
N THR A 392 23.21 -2.90 13.83
CA THR A 392 23.33 -3.03 15.29
C THR A 392 22.99 -1.74 16.05
N SER A 393 23.21 -0.58 15.44
CA SER A 393 22.90 0.73 16.04
C SER A 393 21.40 1.03 16.02
N GLY A 394 20.74 0.76 14.90
CA GLY A 394 19.29 0.90 14.76
C GLY A 394 18.54 -0.06 15.69
N ILE A 395 18.97 -1.33 15.77
CA ILE A 395 18.43 -2.32 16.70
C ILE A 395 18.59 -1.87 18.15
N ALA A 396 19.77 -1.44 18.56
CA ALA A 396 20.02 -0.97 19.94
C ALA A 396 19.18 0.28 20.29
N GLY A 397 18.91 1.14 19.33
CA GLY A 397 18.05 2.32 19.47
C GLY A 397 16.54 2.02 19.34
N GLY A 398 16.16 0.79 18.95
CA GLY A 398 14.78 0.40 18.68
C GLY A 398 14.19 0.96 17.38
N GLY A 399 15.02 1.55 16.52
CA GLY A 399 14.63 2.05 15.19
C GLY A 399 14.56 0.96 14.12
N SER A 400 15.26 -0.16 14.35
CA SER A 400 15.26 -1.33 13.48
C SER A 400 14.87 -2.57 14.29
N ILE A 401 14.07 -3.48 13.72
CA ILE A 401 13.76 -4.79 14.29
C ILE A 401 14.94 -5.74 14.03
N PRO A 402 15.36 -6.60 14.97
CA PRO A 402 16.36 -7.60 14.68
C PRO A 402 16.01 -8.49 13.47
N PRO A 403 17.01 -9.05 12.77
CA PRO A 403 16.76 -9.99 11.68
C PRO A 403 15.77 -11.08 12.07
N SER A 404 14.82 -11.39 11.18
CA SER A 404 13.75 -12.36 11.43
C SER A 404 14.05 -13.71 10.77
N GLY A 405 13.65 -14.78 11.44
CA GLY A 405 13.61 -16.14 10.86
C GLY A 405 12.27 -16.45 10.17
N VAL A 406 11.43 -15.45 9.92
CA VAL A 406 10.15 -15.63 9.23
C VAL A 406 10.37 -16.23 7.84
N ARG A 407 9.49 -17.18 7.46
CA ARG A 407 9.48 -17.74 6.11
C ARG A 407 8.76 -16.78 5.18
N THR A 408 9.39 -16.45 4.06
CA THR A 408 8.83 -15.56 3.03
C THR A 408 8.39 -16.33 1.79
N ILE A 409 7.67 -15.65 0.91
CA ILE A 409 7.34 -16.19 -0.41
C ILE A 409 8.61 -16.49 -1.22
N GLY A 410 9.68 -15.71 -1.04
CA GLY A 410 10.98 -15.98 -1.66
C GLY A 410 11.56 -17.33 -1.24
N ASP A 411 11.43 -17.70 0.03
CA ASP A 411 11.83 -19.03 0.51
C ASP A 411 11.01 -20.15 -0.15
N ALA A 412 9.69 -19.96 -0.26
CA ALA A 412 8.82 -20.97 -0.87
C ALA A 412 9.09 -21.15 -2.37
N LEU A 413 9.35 -20.05 -3.08
CA LEU A 413 9.74 -20.08 -4.49
C LEU A 413 11.10 -20.76 -4.69
N ASN A 414 12.08 -20.49 -3.80
CA ASN A 414 13.38 -21.17 -3.81
C ASN A 414 13.25 -22.68 -3.64
N ASP A 415 12.40 -23.15 -2.73
CA ASP A 415 12.18 -24.59 -2.48
C ASP A 415 11.63 -25.31 -3.71
N LYS A 416 10.90 -24.62 -4.57
CA LYS A 416 10.34 -25.14 -5.82
C LYS A 416 11.16 -24.78 -7.06
N HIS A 417 12.28 -24.08 -6.88
CA HIS A 417 13.11 -23.58 -7.98
C HIS A 417 12.35 -22.67 -8.96
N VAL A 418 11.34 -21.96 -8.49
CA VAL A 418 10.65 -20.91 -9.24
C VAL A 418 11.48 -19.64 -9.18
N SER A 419 11.81 -19.07 -10.32
CA SER A 419 12.61 -17.85 -10.36
C SER A 419 11.84 -16.64 -9.84
N TRP A 420 12.50 -15.79 -9.05
CA TRP A 420 11.87 -14.60 -8.50
C TRP A 420 12.86 -13.47 -8.22
N ALA A 421 12.38 -12.25 -8.11
CA ALA A 421 13.14 -11.11 -7.60
C ALA A 421 12.24 -10.03 -7.00
N TYR A 422 12.80 -9.29 -6.06
CA TYR A 422 12.27 -8.03 -5.57
C TYR A 422 13.08 -6.88 -6.20
N TYR A 423 12.40 -5.97 -6.89
CA TYR A 423 12.97 -4.82 -7.58
C TYR A 423 12.55 -3.54 -6.84
N GLY A 424 13.48 -2.93 -6.10
CA GLY A 424 13.24 -1.68 -5.38
C GLY A 424 13.86 -0.49 -6.10
N GLY A 425 13.09 0.59 -6.27
CA GLY A 425 13.61 1.84 -6.83
C GLY A 425 14.77 2.39 -6.01
N ALA A 426 15.84 2.84 -6.65
CA ALA A 426 17.05 3.39 -6.04
C ALA A 426 17.84 2.42 -5.13
N TYR A 427 17.61 1.09 -5.22
CA TYR A 427 18.30 0.11 -4.37
C TYR A 427 19.82 0.14 -4.51
N ASN A 428 20.34 0.24 -5.73
CA ASN A 428 21.80 0.28 -5.97
C ASN A 428 22.44 1.49 -5.28
N ALA A 429 21.81 2.65 -5.35
CA ALA A 429 22.27 3.86 -4.67
C ALA A 429 22.18 3.71 -3.14
N ALA A 430 21.13 3.08 -2.61
CA ALA A 430 20.99 2.78 -1.19
C ALA A 430 22.09 1.83 -0.69
N VAL A 431 22.47 0.82 -1.45
CA VAL A 431 23.61 -0.06 -1.16
C VAL A 431 24.91 0.73 -1.14
N ASN A 432 25.13 1.65 -2.10
CA ASN A 432 26.31 2.49 -2.12
C ASN A 432 26.39 3.41 -0.88
N LEU A 433 25.26 4.02 -0.48
CA LEU A 433 25.20 4.82 0.76
C LEU A 433 25.50 3.96 1.99
N ALA A 434 24.94 2.76 2.08
CA ALA A 434 25.20 1.82 3.19
C ALA A 434 26.66 1.34 3.22
N ASN A 435 27.37 1.38 2.10
CA ASN A 435 28.82 1.15 1.98
C ASN A 435 29.68 2.41 2.25
N GLY A 436 29.06 3.53 2.61
CA GLY A 436 29.74 4.77 2.94
C GLY A 436 30.07 5.66 1.74
N SER A 437 29.34 5.51 0.62
CA SER A 437 29.51 6.40 -0.53
C SER A 437 29.20 7.86 -0.17
N THR A 438 30.02 8.76 -0.67
CA THR A 438 29.81 10.22 -0.62
C THR A 438 29.55 10.81 -2.01
N ASN A 439 29.33 9.95 -3.01
CA ASN A 439 29.00 10.39 -4.36
C ASN A 439 27.61 11.07 -4.34
N PRO A 440 27.48 12.32 -4.80
CA PRO A 440 26.17 13.00 -4.86
C PRO A 440 25.12 12.25 -5.70
N ALA A 441 25.53 11.46 -6.69
CA ALA A 441 24.61 10.65 -7.49
C ALA A 441 23.91 9.55 -6.66
N ASP A 442 24.54 9.07 -5.57
CA ASP A 442 23.93 8.06 -4.69
C ASP A 442 22.92 8.67 -3.70
N ALA A 443 22.76 10.00 -3.67
CA ALA A 443 21.82 10.66 -2.77
C ALA A 443 20.37 10.18 -2.98
N VAL A 444 19.99 9.81 -4.20
CA VAL A 444 18.67 9.22 -4.51
C VAL A 444 18.41 7.92 -3.72
N GLY A 445 19.44 7.22 -3.30
CA GLY A 445 19.33 6.02 -2.46
C GLY A 445 18.63 6.25 -1.12
N GLN A 446 18.47 7.50 -0.66
CA GLN A 446 17.64 7.83 0.50
C GLN A 446 16.13 7.68 0.19
N ALA A 447 15.73 7.69 -1.07
CA ALA A 447 14.36 7.44 -1.49
C ALA A 447 14.02 5.94 -1.56
N TYR A 448 15.01 5.03 -1.50
CA TYR A 448 14.76 3.60 -1.41
C TYR A 448 13.92 3.28 -0.17
N CYS A 449 12.76 2.64 -0.38
CA CYS A 449 11.89 2.24 0.72
C CYS A 449 12.40 0.96 1.37
N ASN A 450 13.26 1.08 2.40
CA ASN A 450 13.82 -0.08 3.09
C ASN A 450 12.75 -0.88 3.85
N ILE A 451 11.75 -0.21 4.43
CA ILE A 451 10.64 -0.87 5.16
C ILE A 451 9.64 -1.56 4.22
N CYS A 452 9.65 -1.22 2.93
CA CYS A 452 8.76 -1.82 1.94
C CYS A 452 9.29 -3.17 1.41
N ASN A 453 10.57 -3.43 1.57
CA ASN A 453 11.15 -4.68 1.12
C ASN A 453 11.03 -5.74 2.22
N PHE A 454 9.97 -6.56 2.13
CA PHE A 454 9.69 -7.61 3.11
C PHE A 454 10.84 -8.64 3.21
N GLU A 455 11.60 -8.86 2.16
CA GLU A 455 12.77 -9.75 2.19
C GLU A 455 13.94 -9.15 3.00
N SER A 456 13.94 -7.82 3.18
CA SER A 456 14.97 -7.15 3.99
C SER A 456 14.90 -7.51 5.49
N TYR A 457 13.78 -8.05 5.94
CA TYR A 457 13.62 -8.55 7.31
C TYR A 457 14.12 -9.98 7.48
N ALA A 458 14.18 -10.78 6.40
CA ALA A 458 14.43 -12.22 6.44
C ALA A 458 15.92 -12.56 6.44
N THR A 459 16.35 -13.33 7.45
CA THR A 459 17.73 -13.83 7.55
C THR A 459 18.10 -14.76 6.39
N SER A 460 17.15 -15.56 5.90
CA SER A 460 17.34 -16.48 4.78
C SER A 460 17.75 -15.78 3.49
N ILE A 461 17.26 -14.58 3.24
CA ILE A 461 17.51 -13.79 2.03
C ILE A 461 18.58 -12.73 2.28
N MET A 462 18.30 -11.73 3.12
CA MET A 462 19.25 -10.61 3.32
C MET A 462 20.52 -11.01 4.06
N GLY A 463 20.42 -11.94 5.01
CA GLY A 463 21.57 -12.49 5.72
C GLY A 463 22.45 -13.42 4.87
N ASN A 464 21.96 -13.87 3.71
CA ASN A 464 22.69 -14.75 2.80
C ASN A 464 23.16 -13.94 1.56
N PRO A 465 24.46 -13.65 1.40
CA PRO A 465 24.96 -12.85 0.29
C PRO A 465 24.59 -13.38 -1.10
N ALA A 466 24.53 -14.72 -1.29
CA ALA A 466 24.18 -15.31 -2.57
C ALA A 466 22.70 -15.10 -2.89
N GLN A 467 21.80 -15.28 -1.91
CA GLN A 467 20.37 -15.03 -2.06
C GLN A 467 20.08 -13.55 -2.29
N ARG A 468 20.66 -12.67 -1.47
CA ARG A 468 20.51 -11.24 -1.62
C ARG A 468 20.93 -10.76 -3.02
N GLN A 469 22.12 -11.19 -3.50
CA GLN A 469 22.61 -10.81 -4.81
C GLN A 469 21.76 -11.39 -5.95
N ALA A 470 21.18 -12.58 -5.78
CA ALA A 470 20.34 -13.20 -6.78
C ALA A 470 18.96 -12.53 -6.89
N HIS A 471 18.39 -12.09 -5.77
CA HIS A 471 16.96 -11.79 -5.70
C HIS A 471 16.60 -10.35 -5.36
N ILE A 472 17.49 -9.58 -4.69
CA ILE A 472 17.22 -8.17 -4.37
C ILE A 472 17.93 -7.28 -5.38
N ARG A 473 17.14 -6.54 -6.16
CA ARG A 473 17.58 -5.82 -7.35
C ARG A 473 17.07 -4.38 -7.36
N ASP A 474 17.65 -3.57 -8.21
CA ASP A 474 17.14 -2.23 -8.50
C ASP A 474 16.01 -2.28 -9.55
N ALA A 475 15.09 -1.30 -9.50
CA ALA A 475 14.00 -1.19 -10.48
C ALA A 475 14.50 -1.07 -11.93
N ILE A 476 15.67 -0.48 -12.17
CA ILE A 476 16.27 -0.44 -13.51
C ILE A 476 16.60 -1.83 -14.06
N ASP A 477 16.94 -2.79 -13.19
CA ASP A 477 17.20 -4.19 -13.59
C ASP A 477 15.92 -4.89 -14.03
N PHE A 478 14.74 -4.49 -13.48
CA PHE A 478 13.44 -4.99 -13.94
C PHE A 478 13.19 -4.63 -15.41
N PHE A 479 13.37 -3.37 -15.78
CA PHE A 479 13.19 -2.94 -17.16
C PHE A 479 14.14 -3.65 -18.10
N ALA A 480 15.41 -3.81 -17.69
CA ALA A 480 16.40 -4.56 -18.45
C ALA A 480 16.01 -6.04 -18.62
N ALA A 481 15.50 -6.69 -17.58
CA ALA A 481 15.05 -8.08 -17.62
C ALA A 481 13.86 -8.28 -18.57
N VAL A 482 12.88 -7.36 -18.55
CA VAL A 482 11.73 -7.40 -19.49
C VAL A 482 12.21 -7.23 -20.93
N GLN A 483 13.08 -6.25 -21.22
CA GLN A 483 13.61 -6.01 -22.57
C GLN A 483 14.41 -7.18 -23.10
N GLN A 484 15.18 -7.85 -22.25
CA GLN A 484 16.00 -9.01 -22.61
C GLN A 484 15.20 -10.33 -22.64
N GLY A 485 13.96 -10.35 -22.18
CA GLY A 485 13.15 -11.57 -22.05
C GLY A 485 13.65 -12.52 -20.95
N THR A 486 14.33 -11.98 -19.94
CA THR A 486 14.89 -12.73 -18.80
C THR A 486 14.15 -12.45 -17.47
N LEU A 487 12.92 -11.90 -17.56
CA LEU A 487 12.10 -11.63 -16.38
C LEU A 487 11.87 -12.93 -15.59
N PRO A 488 12.06 -12.95 -14.25
CA PRO A 488 11.75 -14.12 -13.44
C PRO A 488 10.24 -14.42 -13.44
N ALA A 489 9.87 -15.61 -12.98
CA ALA A 489 8.47 -16.04 -12.88
C ALA A 489 7.66 -15.17 -11.90
N VAL A 490 8.28 -14.69 -10.82
CA VAL A 490 7.63 -13.77 -9.86
C VAL A 490 8.50 -12.55 -9.65
N ALA A 491 7.94 -11.35 -9.86
CA ALA A 491 8.61 -10.07 -9.71
C ALA A 491 7.78 -9.14 -8.83
N PHE A 492 8.32 -8.70 -7.70
CA PHE A 492 7.76 -7.60 -6.91
C PHE A 492 8.48 -6.32 -7.31
N VAL A 493 7.74 -5.29 -7.67
CA VAL A 493 8.29 -4.01 -8.16
C VAL A 493 7.77 -2.89 -7.28
N LYS A 494 8.63 -2.31 -6.48
CA LYS A 494 8.32 -1.19 -5.59
C LYS A 494 9.07 0.05 -6.07
N PRO A 495 8.38 1.08 -6.58
CA PRO A 495 9.00 2.37 -6.84
C PRO A 495 9.67 2.91 -5.58
N ASP A 496 10.66 3.77 -5.76
CA ASP A 496 11.18 4.55 -4.63
C ASP A 496 10.20 5.65 -4.20
N GLY A 497 10.48 6.30 -3.08
CA GLY A 497 9.62 7.29 -2.44
C GLY A 497 9.40 8.59 -3.23
N LEU A 498 10.01 8.75 -4.41
CA LEU A 498 9.69 9.85 -5.31
C LEU A 498 8.59 9.47 -6.31
N LEU A 499 8.44 8.17 -6.62
CA LEU A 499 7.53 7.67 -7.66
C LEU A 499 6.36 6.81 -7.14
N ASP A 500 6.34 6.48 -5.87
CA ASP A 500 5.40 5.48 -5.33
C ASP A 500 3.97 5.99 -5.07
N GLY A 501 3.70 7.28 -5.29
CA GLY A 501 2.38 7.88 -5.06
C GLY A 501 2.10 8.29 -3.62
N HIS A 502 3.05 8.11 -2.67
CA HIS A 502 2.88 8.48 -1.27
C HIS A 502 2.57 9.97 -1.11
N PRO A 503 1.50 10.36 -0.38
CA PRO A 503 1.22 11.75 -0.10
C PRO A 503 2.45 12.47 0.48
N ALA A 504 2.65 13.73 0.12
CA ALA A 504 3.74 14.60 0.54
C ALA A 504 5.14 14.26 -0.02
N SER A 505 5.52 13.00 -0.18
CA SER A 505 6.83 12.63 -0.76
C SER A 505 6.77 12.36 -2.26
N SER A 506 5.63 11.92 -2.75
CA SER A 506 5.33 11.63 -4.15
C SER A 506 3.97 12.21 -4.55
N LYS A 507 3.51 11.90 -5.76
CA LYS A 507 2.20 12.26 -6.31
C LYS A 507 1.62 11.06 -7.05
N LEU A 508 0.29 11.00 -7.16
CA LEU A 508 -0.36 9.88 -7.84
C LEU A 508 -0.02 9.81 -9.33
N ASP A 509 0.16 10.95 -10.00
CA ASP A 509 0.58 11.01 -11.41
C ASP A 509 2.02 10.53 -11.65
N LEU A 510 2.92 10.68 -10.67
CA LEU A 510 4.26 10.08 -10.72
C LEU A 510 4.20 8.56 -10.65
N TYR A 511 3.31 8.00 -9.82
CA TYR A 511 3.04 6.57 -9.80
C TYR A 511 2.44 6.08 -11.12
N GLU A 512 1.50 6.83 -11.69
CA GLU A 512 0.95 6.53 -13.02
C GLU A 512 2.02 6.55 -14.11
N GLY A 513 2.93 7.53 -14.10
CA GLY A 513 4.05 7.59 -15.06
C GLY A 513 5.00 6.39 -14.95
N MET A 514 5.29 5.94 -13.72
CA MET A 514 6.07 4.72 -13.51
C MET A 514 5.31 3.46 -13.98
N LEU A 515 4.00 3.37 -13.72
CA LEU A 515 3.15 2.28 -14.24
C LEU A 515 3.11 2.28 -15.77
N GLU A 516 3.00 3.44 -16.42
CA GLU A 516 3.04 3.56 -17.87
C GLU A 516 4.33 2.96 -18.41
N LYS A 517 5.49 3.28 -17.81
CA LYS A 517 6.77 2.71 -18.22
C LYS A 517 6.84 1.20 -18.03
N VAL A 518 6.31 0.66 -16.92
CA VAL A 518 6.25 -0.80 -16.70
C VAL A 518 5.45 -1.47 -17.81
N LEU A 519 4.27 -0.95 -18.13
CA LEU A 519 3.37 -1.51 -19.13
C LEU A 519 3.94 -1.35 -20.56
N ASP A 520 4.48 -0.19 -20.90
CA ASP A 520 5.08 0.07 -22.22
C ASP A 520 6.34 -0.80 -22.45
N THR A 521 7.15 -1.01 -21.41
CA THR A 521 8.28 -1.93 -21.51
C THR A 521 7.82 -3.36 -21.77
N LEU A 522 6.73 -3.80 -21.11
CA LEU A 522 6.14 -5.12 -21.36
C LEU A 522 5.53 -5.24 -22.76
N GLU A 523 4.91 -4.18 -23.29
CA GLU A 523 4.38 -4.13 -24.66
C GLU A 523 5.47 -4.36 -25.72
N GLN A 524 6.70 -3.96 -25.43
CA GLN A 524 7.85 -4.16 -26.32
C GLN A 524 8.29 -5.64 -26.41
N ASN A 525 7.80 -6.51 -25.51
CA ASN A 525 8.05 -7.94 -25.53
C ASN A 525 6.73 -8.74 -25.59
N PRO A 526 6.10 -8.87 -26.79
CA PRO A 526 4.80 -9.51 -26.95
C PRO A 526 4.73 -10.98 -26.49
N LYS A 527 5.84 -11.71 -26.56
CA LYS A 527 5.90 -13.09 -26.08
C LYS A 527 5.76 -13.14 -24.56
N LEU A 528 6.55 -12.33 -23.86
CA LEU A 528 6.49 -12.22 -22.41
C LEU A 528 5.11 -11.73 -21.96
N LYS A 529 4.59 -10.66 -22.58
CA LYS A 529 3.27 -10.11 -22.30
C LYS A 529 2.15 -11.14 -22.39
N ALA A 530 2.21 -12.04 -23.41
CA ALA A 530 1.17 -13.05 -23.64
C ALA A 530 1.00 -14.04 -22.46
N GLU A 531 1.99 -14.18 -21.60
CA GLU A 531 2.06 -15.12 -20.48
C GLU A 531 2.19 -14.41 -19.13
N THR A 532 1.96 -13.08 -19.08
CA THR A 532 2.17 -12.25 -17.89
C THR A 532 0.85 -11.76 -17.30
N ALA A 533 0.79 -11.70 -15.96
CA ALA A 533 -0.18 -10.93 -15.18
C ALA A 533 0.54 -9.85 -14.37
N VAL A 534 0.08 -8.61 -14.49
CA VAL A 534 0.56 -7.47 -13.70
C VAL A 534 -0.53 -7.13 -12.68
N PHE A 535 -0.24 -7.32 -11.40
CA PHE A 535 -1.06 -6.90 -10.27
C PHE A 535 -0.62 -5.51 -9.86
N ILE A 536 -1.52 -4.55 -9.90
CA ILE A 536 -1.28 -3.14 -9.55
C ILE A 536 -2.07 -2.84 -8.30
N THR A 537 -1.38 -2.51 -7.21
CA THR A 537 -2.00 -2.23 -5.91
C THR A 537 -1.24 -1.15 -5.15
N PHE A 538 -1.76 -0.79 -3.99
CA PHE A 538 -1.10 0.05 -2.98
C PHE A 538 -0.86 -0.79 -1.73
N ASP A 539 0.09 -0.38 -0.91
CA ASP A 539 0.43 -1.10 0.33
C ASP A 539 -0.68 -0.96 1.38
N GLU A 540 -1.19 0.26 1.57
CA GLU A 540 -2.23 0.59 2.55
C GLU A 540 -3.08 1.80 2.12
N GLY A 541 -4.13 2.08 2.90
CA GLY A 541 -5.00 3.22 2.69
C GLY A 541 -4.46 4.56 3.19
N GLY A 542 -3.32 4.58 3.90
CA GLY A 542 -2.66 5.80 4.35
C GLY A 542 -3.49 6.69 5.28
N GLY A 543 -4.46 6.14 6.01
CA GLY A 543 -5.33 6.91 6.90
C GLY A 543 -6.44 7.69 6.18
N TYR A 544 -6.65 7.47 4.89
CA TYR A 544 -7.81 8.00 4.14
C TYR A 544 -9.06 7.15 4.37
N TYR A 545 -10.21 7.82 4.30
CA TYR A 545 -11.53 7.19 4.42
C TYR A 545 -11.80 6.22 3.26
N ASP A 546 -12.54 5.17 3.58
CA ASP A 546 -13.13 4.22 2.64
C ASP A 546 -14.50 3.78 3.15
N SER A 547 -15.45 3.52 2.25
CA SER A 547 -16.83 3.15 2.58
C SER A 547 -17.06 1.64 2.64
N GLY A 548 -16.03 0.82 2.33
CA GLY A 548 -16.16 -0.63 2.20
C GLY A 548 -16.30 -1.37 3.53
N TYR A 549 -16.88 -2.57 3.47
CA TYR A 549 -16.93 -3.49 4.60
C TYR A 549 -15.53 -3.98 4.97
N ILE A 550 -15.19 -3.99 6.26
CA ILE A 550 -13.94 -4.51 6.79
C ILE A 550 -14.20 -5.83 7.51
N GLN A 551 -13.39 -6.87 7.24
CA GLN A 551 -13.44 -8.15 7.91
C GLN A 551 -12.23 -8.30 8.86
N PRO A 552 -12.36 -8.17 10.18
CA PRO A 552 -11.27 -8.51 11.09
C PRO A 552 -10.90 -9.99 10.98
N LEU A 553 -9.65 -10.29 10.64
CA LEU A 553 -9.14 -11.65 10.44
C LEU A 553 -8.39 -12.18 11.66
N ASP A 554 -7.77 -11.29 12.43
CA ASP A 554 -7.01 -11.55 13.66
C ASP A 554 -6.81 -10.24 14.45
N PHE A 555 -5.88 -10.22 15.42
CA PHE A 555 -5.55 -9.01 16.17
C PHE A 555 -5.05 -7.86 15.27
N PHE A 556 -4.38 -8.18 14.19
CA PHE A 556 -3.81 -7.19 13.27
C PHE A 556 -4.87 -6.54 12.37
N GLY A 557 -6.07 -7.06 12.32
CA GLY A 557 -7.20 -6.53 11.56
C GLY A 557 -7.45 -7.34 10.30
N ASP A 558 -8.01 -6.79 9.39
CA ASP A 558 -7.87 -6.14 8.10
C ASP A 558 -8.25 -4.66 8.20
N GLY A 559 -7.84 -3.87 7.22
CA GLY A 559 -8.14 -2.45 7.15
C GLY A 559 -9.03 -2.06 5.96
N PRO A 560 -9.11 -0.75 5.64
CA PRO A 560 -9.89 -0.26 4.52
C PRO A 560 -9.47 -0.88 3.19
N ARG A 561 -10.37 -0.78 2.21
CA ARG A 561 -10.06 -1.20 0.84
C ARG A 561 -8.96 -0.34 0.23
N ILE A 562 -8.15 -0.97 -0.58
CA ILE A 562 -7.13 -0.37 -1.43
C ILE A 562 -7.32 -0.80 -2.88
N PRO A 563 -6.85 -0.03 -3.88
CA PRO A 563 -7.00 -0.43 -5.28
C PRO A 563 -6.28 -1.74 -5.61
N MET A 564 -6.92 -2.59 -6.42
CA MET A 564 -6.32 -3.75 -7.06
C MET A 564 -6.81 -3.84 -8.49
N ILE A 565 -5.87 -3.73 -9.45
CA ILE A 565 -6.12 -3.94 -10.88
C ILE A 565 -5.22 -5.08 -11.36
N VAL A 566 -5.75 -5.96 -12.21
CA VAL A 566 -4.95 -7.00 -12.86
C VAL A 566 -4.92 -6.75 -14.35
N VAL A 567 -3.72 -6.50 -14.89
CA VAL A 567 -3.48 -6.32 -16.33
C VAL A 567 -2.89 -7.59 -16.91
N SER A 568 -3.64 -8.27 -17.76
CA SER A 568 -3.25 -9.52 -18.40
C SER A 568 -4.07 -9.74 -19.68
N PRO A 569 -3.58 -10.53 -20.65
CA PRO A 569 -4.44 -11.01 -21.74
C PRO A 569 -5.69 -11.76 -21.23
N PHE A 570 -5.63 -12.33 -20.04
CA PHE A 570 -6.69 -13.13 -19.42
C PHE A 570 -7.61 -12.34 -18.47
N SER A 571 -7.42 -11.04 -18.30
CA SER A 571 -8.23 -10.18 -17.41
C SER A 571 -8.91 -9.01 -18.13
N ARG A 572 -9.08 -9.12 -19.46
CA ARG A 572 -9.69 -8.06 -20.27
C ARG A 572 -11.20 -7.98 -20.08
N GLY A 573 -11.75 -6.79 -20.33
CA GLY A 573 -13.20 -6.56 -20.44
C GLY A 573 -13.79 -5.65 -19.38
N GLY A 574 -12.98 -5.01 -18.52
CA GLY A 574 -13.44 -4.07 -17.50
C GLY A 574 -14.36 -4.73 -16.46
N LYS A 575 -14.03 -5.95 -16.04
CA LYS A 575 -14.77 -6.68 -15.01
C LYS A 575 -14.49 -6.09 -13.63
N VAL A 576 -15.52 -6.04 -12.77
CA VAL A 576 -15.38 -5.73 -11.34
C VAL A 576 -15.58 -7.03 -10.54
N VAL A 577 -14.64 -7.31 -9.63
CA VAL A 577 -14.65 -8.47 -8.73
C VAL A 577 -14.94 -8.00 -7.31
N HIS A 578 -15.89 -8.68 -6.64
CA HIS A 578 -16.37 -8.32 -5.29
C HIS A 578 -15.90 -9.28 -4.20
N SER A 579 -15.08 -10.27 -4.53
CA SER A 579 -14.55 -11.23 -3.55
C SER A 579 -13.63 -10.55 -2.57
N TYR A 580 -13.86 -10.77 -1.27
CA TYR A 580 -13.00 -10.23 -0.21
C TYR A 580 -11.59 -10.78 -0.32
N SER A 581 -10.60 -9.91 -0.39
CA SER A 581 -9.19 -10.26 -0.61
C SER A 581 -8.27 -9.25 0.08
N ASP A 582 -7.03 -9.65 0.38
CA ASP A 582 -5.96 -8.80 0.92
C ASP A 582 -4.60 -9.13 0.26
N HIS A 583 -3.50 -8.63 0.80
CA HIS A 583 -2.17 -8.92 0.25
C HIS A 583 -1.79 -10.40 0.29
N ALA A 584 -2.27 -11.18 1.28
CA ALA A 584 -2.01 -12.61 1.32
C ALA A 584 -2.75 -13.36 0.19
N SER A 585 -3.75 -12.74 -0.44
CA SER A 585 -4.39 -13.27 -1.65
C SER A 585 -3.43 -13.35 -2.85
N ILE A 586 -2.42 -12.46 -2.92
CA ILE A 586 -1.34 -12.54 -3.92
C ILE A 586 -0.50 -13.79 -3.66
N LEU A 587 -0.21 -14.10 -2.39
CA LEU A 587 0.49 -15.33 -2.01
C LEU A 587 -0.31 -16.56 -2.45
N LYS A 588 -1.60 -16.61 -2.14
CA LYS A 588 -2.50 -17.70 -2.55
C LYS A 588 -2.53 -17.88 -4.07
N PHE A 589 -2.52 -16.77 -4.84
CA PHE A 589 -2.43 -16.84 -6.31
C PHE A 589 -1.12 -17.49 -6.76
N ILE A 590 0.01 -17.03 -6.24
CA ILE A 590 1.33 -17.56 -6.57
C ILE A 590 1.43 -19.03 -6.16
N GLU A 591 1.03 -19.37 -4.95
CA GLU A 591 1.05 -20.73 -4.41
C GLU A 591 0.23 -21.68 -5.27
N ARG A 592 -0.99 -21.32 -5.60
CA ARG A 592 -1.86 -22.12 -6.44
C ARG A 592 -1.28 -22.29 -7.84
N ASN A 593 -0.79 -21.20 -8.45
CA ASN A 593 -0.29 -21.23 -9.83
C ASN A 593 0.95 -22.11 -9.99
N TRP A 594 1.85 -22.17 -9.00
CA TRP A 594 3.07 -23.00 -9.04
C TRP A 594 3.01 -24.25 -8.16
N GLY A 595 1.89 -24.55 -7.53
CA GLY A 595 1.72 -25.71 -6.67
C GLY A 595 2.59 -25.65 -5.42
N LEU A 596 2.73 -24.47 -4.82
CA LEU A 596 3.34 -24.28 -3.51
C LEU A 596 2.33 -24.65 -2.41
N VAL A 597 2.82 -24.80 -1.20
CA VAL A 597 1.98 -24.93 0.01
C VAL A 597 2.01 -23.60 0.75
N PRO A 598 1.00 -23.30 1.59
CA PRO A 598 0.98 -22.11 2.43
C PRO A 598 2.29 -21.94 3.22
N LEU A 599 2.69 -20.68 3.43
CA LEU A 599 4.02 -20.35 3.97
C LEU A 599 4.26 -20.93 5.36
N THR A 600 3.30 -20.78 6.27
CA THR A 600 3.34 -21.32 7.63
C THR A 600 1.95 -21.77 8.07
N ALA A 601 1.85 -22.48 9.20
CA ALA A 601 0.55 -22.91 9.73
C ALA A 601 -0.32 -21.76 10.27
N ARG A 602 0.26 -20.56 10.45
CA ARG A 602 -0.44 -19.40 11.00
C ARG A 602 -0.58 -18.24 10.00
N SER A 603 0.05 -18.33 8.82
CA SER A 603 -0.07 -17.31 7.80
C SER A 603 -1.47 -17.29 7.16
N ARG A 604 -1.95 -16.11 6.74
CA ARG A 604 -3.32 -15.91 6.23
C ARG A 604 -3.61 -16.58 4.90
N ASP A 605 -2.59 -16.97 4.15
CA ASP A 605 -2.71 -17.79 2.94
C ASP A 605 -3.36 -19.16 3.18
N ASN A 606 -3.46 -19.60 4.45
CA ASN A 606 -4.25 -20.77 4.84
C ASN A 606 -5.77 -20.51 4.92
N LEU A 607 -6.22 -19.26 4.96
CA LEU A 607 -7.65 -18.97 5.07
C LEU A 607 -8.41 -19.48 3.85
N PRO A 608 -9.67 -19.94 4.03
CA PRO A 608 -10.49 -20.41 2.91
C PRO A 608 -10.81 -19.28 1.94
N ASN A 609 -11.15 -19.63 0.70
CA ASN A 609 -11.71 -18.66 -0.24
C ASN A 609 -13.10 -18.22 0.23
N PRO A 610 -13.48 -16.94 0.01
CA PRO A 610 -14.79 -16.43 0.41
C PRO A 610 -15.93 -17.18 -0.29
N VAL A 611 -16.95 -17.48 0.47
CA VAL A 611 -18.27 -17.87 -0.04
C VAL A 611 -19.19 -16.70 0.21
N THR A 612 -19.80 -16.15 -0.84
CA THR A 612 -20.70 -15.00 -0.74
C THR A 612 -22.12 -15.35 -1.15
N SER A 613 -23.09 -14.57 -0.70
CA SER A 613 -24.47 -14.69 -1.19
C SER A 613 -24.67 -13.80 -2.43
N HIS A 614 -25.65 -14.16 -3.25
CA HIS A 614 -26.05 -13.33 -4.41
C HIS A 614 -26.47 -11.91 -3.98
N ASP A 615 -27.12 -11.79 -2.83
CA ASP A 615 -27.68 -10.51 -2.35
C ASP A 615 -26.64 -9.63 -1.65
N ASN A 616 -25.50 -10.20 -1.27
CA ASN A 616 -24.37 -9.47 -0.66
C ASN A 616 -23.04 -10.13 -1.09
N PRO A 617 -22.46 -9.69 -2.19
CA PRO A 617 -21.20 -10.25 -2.67
C PRO A 617 -19.97 -9.77 -1.89
N TYR A 618 -20.11 -8.75 -1.05
CA TYR A 618 -18.98 -8.12 -0.34
C TYR A 618 -18.64 -8.78 0.98
N VAL A 619 -19.59 -9.47 1.61
CA VAL A 619 -19.45 -10.05 2.96
C VAL A 619 -19.41 -11.57 2.87
N PRO A 620 -18.27 -12.22 3.17
CA PRO A 620 -18.19 -13.68 3.22
C PRO A 620 -19.13 -14.28 4.28
N VAL A 621 -19.83 -15.36 3.93
CA VAL A 621 -20.67 -16.10 4.89
C VAL A 621 -19.87 -17.14 5.67
N ASN A 622 -18.62 -17.40 5.24
CA ASN A 622 -17.67 -18.32 5.87
C ASN A 622 -16.47 -17.59 6.51
N SER A 623 -16.67 -16.37 6.98
CA SER A 623 -15.61 -15.57 7.65
C SER A 623 -14.93 -16.35 8.79
N PRO A 624 -13.62 -16.20 9.00
CA PRO A 624 -12.69 -15.39 8.22
C PRO A 624 -12.28 -16.06 6.91
N ALA A 625 -12.27 -15.31 5.80
CA ALA A 625 -11.97 -15.85 4.48
C ALA A 625 -11.38 -14.77 3.56
N ILE A 626 -10.35 -15.12 2.76
CA ILE A 626 -9.76 -14.26 1.74
C ILE A 626 -9.63 -15.01 0.41
N GLY A 627 -9.81 -14.29 -0.71
CA GLY A 627 -9.75 -14.84 -2.06
C GLY A 627 -8.33 -15.27 -2.47
N ASP A 628 -8.24 -15.96 -3.60
CA ASP A 628 -6.99 -16.33 -4.24
C ASP A 628 -6.75 -15.59 -5.57
N LEU A 629 -7.57 -14.57 -5.85
CA LEU A 629 -7.53 -13.71 -7.04
C LEU A 629 -7.71 -14.43 -8.39
N PHE A 630 -8.05 -15.72 -8.40
CA PHE A 630 -8.32 -16.44 -9.66
C PHE A 630 -9.57 -15.93 -10.37
N ASP A 631 -10.53 -15.39 -9.64
CA ASP A 631 -11.72 -14.76 -10.19
C ASP A 631 -11.46 -13.41 -10.90
N MET A 632 -10.25 -12.85 -10.76
CA MET A 632 -9.78 -11.70 -11.54
C MET A 632 -9.50 -12.06 -13.02
N PHE A 633 -9.52 -13.35 -13.39
CA PHE A 633 -9.13 -13.84 -14.71
C PHE A 633 -10.25 -14.61 -15.42
N HIS A 634 -10.10 -14.72 -16.73
CA HIS A 634 -10.88 -15.60 -17.60
C HIS A 634 -9.92 -16.51 -18.37
N PHE A 635 -9.62 -17.65 -17.81
CA PHE A 635 -8.88 -18.71 -18.50
C PHE A 635 -9.91 -19.48 -19.33
N GLY A 636 -9.90 -19.36 -20.70
CA GLY A 636 -10.93 -19.91 -21.59
C GLY A 636 -11.36 -21.35 -21.25
N SER A 637 -12.53 -21.77 -21.70
CA SER A 637 -13.25 -23.02 -21.35
C SER A 637 -12.53 -24.33 -21.76
N GLY A 638 -11.21 -24.41 -21.51
CA GLY A 638 -10.39 -25.61 -21.64
C GLY A 638 -10.07 -26.29 -20.30
N ASP A 639 -10.23 -25.62 -19.18
CA ASP A 639 -10.01 -26.18 -17.86
C ASP A 639 -11.34 -26.35 -17.11
N GLY A 640 -11.94 -27.53 -17.31
CA GLY A 640 -13.09 -27.96 -16.55
C GLY A 640 -12.71 -28.22 -15.08
N ARG A 641 -12.83 -27.22 -14.24
CA ARG A 641 -13.11 -27.33 -12.80
C ARG A 641 -13.71 -26.02 -12.31
N SER A 642 -15.01 -26.01 -12.18
CA SER A 642 -15.77 -25.06 -11.35
C SER A 642 -15.57 -25.34 -9.88
#